data_2a6b4a6bd4c1b95a0eb91dec89e91b79
#
_entry.id   2a6b4a6bd4c1b95a0eb91dec89e91b79
#
_cell.length_a   1.000
_cell.length_b   1.000
_cell.length_c   1.000
_cell.angle_alpha   90.00
_cell.angle_beta   90.00
_cell.angle_gamma   90.00
#
_symmetry.space_group_name_H-M   'P 1'
#
loop_
_entity.id
_entity.type
_entity.pdbx_description
1 polymer ?
#
loop_
_entity_poly.entity_id
_entity_poly.type
_entity_poly.pdbx_seq_one_letter_code
_entity_poly.pdbx_strand_id
1 'polypeptide(L)'
;MRFDRDGAASGPDKLPHAPYNFVPFPDRLKIRYETFDKLPKHDLVPTEENGLLSGRLTFDIVARTPILVAQGPRDEEDRERHFNQDVWNRFEIPGSTLRGLIRSAVGIIGHSDLTDNVDNREQTLMYRGLADSDRKGLKNRKQIYAAVINKDRVQAGYIRMIDRDHYEILPAEKINEKTFVFVREQQLYKDGVLPGPGINPMYTKEILEIEDIGRPKLPRKGFRPLPVSKQFADRRSLLEQYRDRLHNYHAKLGRTYSPADLKALENECNELYGMYYDYLRFVQSKHYAPYMVKRTVYITADGRYAFRPGQGTPHECWQMSSGFMQKKQSHYVIHPVDRHAKPLQLRPEEVHWYRYDLKVKGNRIRHRDFYSLPEKPGELKPCFYVQDGGFTYFGFTPHLRIFYRRTIGDGLPKYAENGFDYVKAMFGFADVDGQSYAGRLSFKSAVLVGEPGQIKKEEVVAGQPALSAPAMYIKQDSLDELKTMNDEYEWRGIKQYWLKRDFEKPGRNLKSATKDNDKVKTFLHLLPKGSRFAASIRFDLLHKDELGLLLAALTWPKHQLIGMGKPFGAGCVTFENIRLQLDNVSYRLDEFFADDWTEVPNERFEEYIKEFCNHMEPFCGDVRQSEPVRVYLAMREKGYDHINTAYMPLSERDGKPAYQSLLPLPTVGQLLWNEPYPKSRDSQVN
;
A
#
# COMPACT_ATOMS: atom_id res chain seq x y z
N MET A 1 28.07 -9.48 1.91
CA MET A 1 28.35 -9.45 0.46
C MET A 1 28.87 -8.08 0.09
N ARG A 2 30.02 -7.98 -0.55
CA ARG A 2 30.56 -6.74 -1.12
C ARG A 2 30.42 -6.85 -2.64
N PHE A 3 29.90 -5.84 -3.26
CA PHE A 3 29.78 -5.73 -4.71
C PHE A 3 30.70 -4.59 -5.18
N ASP A 4 31.43 -4.79 -6.24
CA ASP A 4 32.43 -3.84 -6.75
C ASP A 4 31.96 -2.99 -7.94
N ARG A 5 32.83 -2.11 -8.41
CA ARG A 5 32.61 -0.88 -9.22
C ARG A 5 31.70 -0.95 -10.45
N ASP A 6 31.29 -2.11 -10.95
CA ASP A 6 30.55 -2.25 -12.22
C ASP A 6 29.09 -2.72 -12.08
N GLY A 7 28.44 -2.40 -10.97
CA GLY A 7 27.03 -2.72 -10.73
C GLY A 7 26.77 -3.35 -9.37
N ALA A 8 27.80 -3.53 -8.60
CA ALA A 8 27.78 -4.18 -7.33
C ALA A 8 27.63 -3.18 -6.18
N ALA A 9 26.73 -3.48 -5.26
CA ALA A 9 26.55 -2.71 -4.04
C ALA A 9 27.70 -2.98 -3.07
N SER A 10 28.59 -2.05 -2.88
CA SER A 10 29.63 -2.15 -1.85
C SER A 10 29.13 -1.52 -0.56
N GLY A 11 28.84 -2.36 0.43
CA GLY A 11 28.46 -1.96 1.79
C GLY A 11 27.01 -2.30 2.16
N PRO A 12 26.72 -2.58 3.44
CA PRO A 12 25.38 -2.98 3.92
C PRO A 12 24.29 -1.93 3.72
N ASP A 13 24.67 -0.66 3.50
CA ASP A 13 23.72 0.46 3.35
C ASP A 13 23.17 0.65 1.92
N LYS A 14 23.63 -0.12 0.95
CA LYS A 14 23.23 0.03 -0.46
C LYS A 14 22.23 -1.01 -0.95
N LEU A 15 22.02 -2.09 -0.21
CA LEU A 15 20.99 -3.08 -0.53
C LEU A 15 19.59 -2.56 -0.13
N PRO A 16 18.56 -2.86 -0.93
CA PRO A 16 17.19 -2.61 -0.52
C PRO A 16 16.89 -3.35 0.78
N HIS A 17 16.23 -2.67 1.69
CA HIS A 17 15.85 -3.23 2.98
C HIS A 17 14.42 -2.83 3.33
N ALA A 18 13.78 -3.64 4.13
CA ALA A 18 12.42 -3.42 4.60
C ALA A 18 12.22 -4.03 5.98
N PRO A 19 11.26 -3.53 6.78
CA PRO A 19 10.94 -4.15 8.07
C PRO A 19 10.25 -5.52 7.92
N TYR A 20 10.15 -6.02 6.70
CA TYR A 20 9.52 -7.30 6.35
C TYR A 20 10.32 -8.04 5.30
N ASN A 21 10.02 -9.32 5.18
CA ASN A 21 10.42 -10.16 4.05
C ASN A 21 9.30 -11.17 3.77
N PHE A 22 9.57 -12.18 2.96
CA PHE A 22 8.56 -13.13 2.53
C PHE A 22 8.98 -14.55 2.88
N VAL A 23 8.05 -15.32 3.40
CA VAL A 23 8.12 -16.76 3.49
C VAL A 23 7.62 -17.30 2.15
N PRO A 24 8.41 -18.08 1.40
CA PRO A 24 7.97 -18.63 0.12
C PRO A 24 6.68 -19.44 0.26
N PHE A 25 5.88 -19.47 -0.78
CA PHE A 25 4.79 -20.42 -0.88
C PHE A 25 5.38 -21.84 -1.00
N PRO A 26 4.72 -22.87 -0.46
CA PRO A 26 5.14 -24.25 -0.72
C PRO A 26 4.99 -24.58 -2.22
N ASP A 27 5.90 -25.40 -2.75
CA ASP A 27 5.84 -25.80 -4.17
C ASP A 27 4.62 -26.66 -4.46
N ARG A 28 4.13 -27.41 -3.47
CA ARG A 28 2.93 -28.22 -3.52
C ARG A 28 2.24 -28.30 -2.16
N LEU A 29 0.95 -28.61 -2.15
CA LEU A 29 0.16 -28.70 -0.93
C LEU A 29 0.24 -30.08 -0.29
N LYS A 30 0.27 -30.12 1.03
CA LYS A 30 0.03 -31.34 1.78
C LYS A 30 -1.48 -31.52 2.00
N ILE A 31 -2.10 -32.37 1.19
CA ILE A 31 -3.48 -32.75 1.39
C ILE A 31 -3.58 -33.72 2.57
N ARG A 32 -4.42 -33.35 3.54
CA ARG A 32 -4.68 -34.19 4.72
C ARG A 32 -5.84 -35.15 4.51
N TYR A 33 -6.88 -34.68 3.81
CA TYR A 33 -8.05 -35.47 3.45
C TYR A 33 -8.36 -35.27 1.97
N GLU A 34 -8.45 -36.37 1.25
CA GLU A 34 -8.66 -36.37 -0.20
C GLU A 34 -10.06 -35.94 -0.61
N THR A 35 -11.08 -36.30 0.22
CA THR A 35 -12.49 -36.06 -0.08
C THR A 35 -13.22 -35.54 1.17
N PHE A 36 -14.36 -34.88 0.96
CA PHE A 36 -15.14 -34.25 2.02
C PHE A 36 -15.67 -35.29 3.06
N ASP A 37 -16.05 -36.47 2.61
CA ASP A 37 -16.55 -37.57 3.46
C ASP A 37 -15.48 -38.15 4.39
N LYS A 38 -14.19 -37.92 4.10
CA LYS A 38 -13.06 -38.32 4.96
C LYS A 38 -12.79 -37.34 6.10
N LEU A 39 -13.33 -36.12 6.03
CA LEU A 39 -13.22 -35.17 7.14
C LEU A 39 -13.95 -35.70 8.38
N PRO A 40 -13.40 -35.56 9.60
CA PRO A 40 -14.09 -35.94 10.82
C PRO A 40 -15.46 -35.29 10.94
N LYS A 41 -16.52 -36.06 11.06
CA LYS A 41 -17.87 -35.53 11.27
C LYS A 41 -18.01 -34.99 12.68
N HIS A 42 -18.66 -33.83 12.81
CA HIS A 42 -18.78 -33.13 14.08
C HIS A 42 -19.66 -33.83 15.16
N ASP A 43 -20.41 -34.83 14.77
CA ASP A 43 -21.22 -35.65 15.64
C ASP A 43 -20.49 -36.90 16.19
N LEU A 44 -19.22 -37.10 15.80
CA LEU A 44 -18.39 -38.18 16.32
C LEU A 44 -17.99 -37.91 17.78
N VAL A 45 -17.79 -39.00 18.51
CA VAL A 45 -17.23 -39.00 19.85
C VAL A 45 -15.79 -39.51 19.74
N PRO A 46 -14.81 -38.86 20.41
CA PRO A 46 -13.44 -39.35 20.47
C PRO A 46 -13.39 -40.74 21.12
N THR A 47 -12.76 -41.70 20.44
CA THR A 47 -12.53 -43.08 20.92
C THR A 47 -11.11 -43.50 20.56
N GLU A 48 -10.62 -44.56 21.23
CA GLU A 48 -9.34 -45.16 20.87
C GLU A 48 -9.36 -45.73 19.44
N GLU A 49 -10.53 -46.27 18.99
CA GLU A 49 -10.68 -46.85 17.66
C GLU A 49 -10.57 -45.82 16.55
N ASN A 50 -11.20 -44.64 16.71
CA ASN A 50 -11.14 -43.58 15.67
C ASN A 50 -9.90 -42.69 15.79
N GLY A 51 -9.16 -42.80 16.88
CA GLY A 51 -7.93 -42.06 17.13
C GLY A 51 -8.10 -40.53 17.21
N LEU A 52 -9.36 -40.07 17.39
CA LEU A 52 -9.68 -38.64 17.49
C LEU A 52 -9.52 -38.16 18.94
N LEU A 53 -9.08 -36.93 19.08
CA LEU A 53 -8.79 -36.26 20.35
C LEU A 53 -9.59 -34.98 20.43
N SER A 54 -10.23 -34.73 21.56
CA SER A 54 -10.80 -33.44 21.93
C SER A 54 -10.14 -32.94 23.20
N GLY A 55 -10.07 -31.61 23.37
CA GLY A 55 -9.40 -31.08 24.54
C GLY A 55 -9.22 -29.59 24.50
N ARG A 56 -8.34 -29.10 25.37
CA ARG A 56 -7.96 -27.70 25.41
C ARG A 56 -6.47 -27.50 25.61
N LEU A 57 -5.96 -26.44 25.00
CA LEU A 57 -4.65 -25.87 25.25
C LEU A 57 -4.83 -24.56 26.01
N THR A 58 -4.07 -24.37 27.09
CA THR A 58 -3.98 -23.08 27.82
C THR A 58 -2.54 -22.65 27.82
N PHE A 59 -2.28 -21.36 27.69
CA PHE A 59 -0.93 -20.80 27.68
C PHE A 59 -0.93 -19.32 27.98
N ASP A 60 0.22 -18.82 28.37
CA ASP A 60 0.45 -17.40 28.58
C ASP A 60 1.07 -16.77 27.33
N ILE A 61 0.55 -15.62 26.92
CA ILE A 61 1.15 -14.75 25.92
C ILE A 61 1.91 -13.66 26.66
N VAL A 62 3.24 -13.67 26.56
CA VAL A 62 4.10 -12.72 27.27
C VAL A 62 4.73 -11.73 26.29
N ALA A 63 4.46 -10.45 26.47
CA ALA A 63 5.01 -9.39 25.61
C ALA A 63 6.52 -9.20 25.85
N ARG A 64 7.32 -9.38 24.83
CA ARG A 64 8.80 -9.19 24.84
C ARG A 64 9.21 -7.80 24.37
N THR A 65 8.30 -7.10 23.72
CA THR A 65 8.39 -5.68 23.39
C THR A 65 7.04 -5.02 23.68
N PRO A 66 6.93 -3.69 23.72
CA PRO A 66 5.64 -3.03 23.87
C PRO A 66 4.62 -3.55 22.86
N ILE A 67 3.36 -3.70 23.27
CA ILE A 67 2.34 -4.38 22.47
C ILE A 67 1.08 -3.53 22.31
N LEU A 68 0.45 -3.63 21.15
CA LEU A 68 -0.86 -3.05 20.85
C LEU A 68 -1.66 -3.97 19.93
N VAL A 69 -2.75 -4.51 20.44
CA VAL A 69 -3.81 -5.10 19.61
C VAL A 69 -4.97 -4.13 19.64
N ALA A 70 -5.09 -3.34 18.59
CA ALA A 70 -5.97 -2.18 18.59
C ALA A 70 -7.43 -2.53 18.34
N GLN A 71 -8.31 -1.80 18.98
CA GLN A 71 -9.70 -1.63 18.53
C GLN A 71 -9.74 -0.97 17.16
N GLY A 72 -10.84 -1.12 16.42
CA GLY A 72 -11.09 -0.34 15.21
C GLY A 72 -11.08 1.17 15.50
N PRO A 73 -10.81 2.01 14.49
CA PRO A 73 -10.93 3.46 14.63
C PRO A 73 -12.39 3.83 14.93
N ARG A 74 -12.60 4.82 15.77
CA ARG A 74 -13.95 5.33 16.11
C ARG A 74 -14.62 6.01 14.92
N ASP A 75 -13.82 6.74 14.15
CA ASP A 75 -14.22 7.39 12.90
C ASP A 75 -13.00 7.49 11.95
N GLU A 76 -13.21 8.04 10.76
CA GLU A 76 -12.16 8.15 9.73
C GLU A 76 -11.05 9.15 10.07
N GLU A 77 -11.30 10.10 10.94
CA GLU A 77 -10.34 11.11 11.39
C GLU A 77 -9.59 10.66 12.65
N ASP A 78 -10.07 9.62 13.31
CA ASP A 78 -9.45 9.06 14.52
C ASP A 78 -8.08 8.46 14.19
N ARG A 79 -7.06 9.01 14.82
CA ARG A 79 -5.66 8.59 14.68
C ARG A 79 -5.09 7.92 15.91
N GLU A 80 -5.85 7.94 16.99
CA GLU A 80 -5.49 7.25 18.21
C GLU A 80 -5.81 5.76 18.04
N ARG A 81 -4.90 4.91 18.45
CA ARG A 81 -5.06 3.46 18.45
C ARG A 81 -4.90 2.97 19.86
N HIS A 82 -6.03 2.63 20.45
CA HIS A 82 -6.11 2.09 21.80
C HIS A 82 -6.16 0.58 21.78
N PHE A 83 -5.66 -0.03 22.84
CA PHE A 83 -5.72 -1.48 23.00
C PHE A 83 -7.18 -1.95 23.11
N ASN A 84 -7.48 -3.12 22.54
CA ASN A 84 -8.80 -3.72 22.58
C ASN A 84 -9.19 -4.03 24.02
N GLN A 85 -10.43 -3.74 24.37
CA GLN A 85 -11.03 -4.03 25.66
C GLN A 85 -12.33 -4.78 25.48
N ASP A 86 -12.62 -5.67 26.43
CA ASP A 86 -13.89 -6.37 26.49
C ASP A 86 -15.00 -5.46 27.09
N VAL A 87 -16.18 -6.01 27.25
CA VAL A 87 -17.34 -5.29 27.78
C VAL A 87 -17.19 -4.87 29.27
N TRP A 88 -16.21 -5.40 29.97
CA TRP A 88 -15.84 -5.05 31.33
C TRP A 88 -14.61 -4.14 31.40
N ASN A 89 -14.19 -3.56 30.27
CA ASN A 89 -12.99 -2.71 30.14
C ASN A 89 -11.66 -3.42 30.49
N ARG A 90 -11.60 -4.75 30.44
CA ARG A 90 -10.35 -5.50 30.57
C ARG A 90 -9.62 -5.53 29.25
N PHE A 91 -8.32 -5.32 29.27
CA PHE A 91 -7.50 -5.44 28.06
C PHE A 91 -7.47 -6.89 27.58
N GLU A 92 -7.76 -7.11 26.32
CA GLU A 92 -7.76 -8.44 25.73
C GLU A 92 -7.19 -8.47 24.31
N ILE A 93 -6.64 -9.62 23.96
CA ILE A 93 -6.30 -9.98 22.60
C ILE A 93 -7.49 -10.80 22.06
N PRO A 94 -8.24 -10.30 21.07
CA PRO A 94 -9.40 -11.02 20.54
C PRO A 94 -9.05 -12.43 20.04
N GLY A 95 -9.93 -13.38 20.30
CA GLY A 95 -9.76 -14.77 19.82
C GLY A 95 -9.60 -14.88 18.31
N SER A 96 -10.24 -13.98 17.54
CA SER A 96 -10.06 -13.88 16.09
C SER A 96 -8.62 -13.49 15.67
N THR A 97 -7.96 -12.63 16.46
CA THR A 97 -6.56 -12.26 16.25
C THR A 97 -5.64 -13.45 16.49
N LEU A 98 -5.87 -14.20 17.57
CA LEU A 98 -5.12 -15.43 17.87
C LEU A 98 -5.35 -16.49 16.81
N ARG A 99 -6.61 -16.69 16.40
CA ARG A 99 -6.97 -17.63 15.33
C ARG A 99 -6.21 -17.32 14.04
N GLY A 100 -6.15 -16.05 13.63
CA GLY A 100 -5.41 -15.63 12.43
C GLY A 100 -3.90 -15.86 12.54
N LEU A 101 -3.30 -15.61 13.70
CA LEU A 101 -1.89 -15.85 13.97
C LEU A 101 -1.54 -17.33 13.88
N ILE A 102 -2.29 -18.17 14.60
CA ILE A 102 -2.06 -19.63 14.65
C ILE A 102 -2.39 -20.28 13.30
N ARG A 103 -3.47 -19.85 12.62
CA ARG A 103 -3.79 -20.30 11.26
C ARG A 103 -2.64 -20.06 10.28
N SER A 104 -2.00 -18.91 10.36
CA SER A 104 -0.84 -18.60 9.51
C SER A 104 0.36 -19.50 9.82
N ALA A 105 0.65 -19.77 11.10
CA ALA A 105 1.71 -20.68 11.50
C ALA A 105 1.44 -22.14 11.07
N VAL A 106 0.23 -22.64 11.34
CA VAL A 106 -0.22 -23.97 10.91
C VAL A 106 -0.14 -24.11 9.40
N GLY A 107 -0.58 -23.09 8.66
CA GLY A 107 -0.56 -23.14 7.20
C GLY A 107 0.84 -23.18 6.60
N ILE A 108 1.78 -22.43 7.18
CA ILE A 108 3.18 -22.45 6.72
C ILE A 108 3.83 -23.79 7.07
N ILE A 109 3.71 -24.23 8.33
CA ILE A 109 4.35 -25.45 8.82
C ILE A 109 3.74 -26.71 8.17
N GLY A 110 2.41 -26.69 7.98
CA GLY A 110 1.66 -27.80 7.38
C GLY A 110 1.56 -27.75 5.86
N HIS A 111 2.29 -26.89 5.18
CA HIS A 111 2.28 -26.74 3.71
C HIS A 111 0.86 -26.63 3.13
N SER A 112 0.03 -25.77 3.73
CA SER A 112 -1.36 -25.55 3.33
C SER A 112 -1.48 -24.33 2.39
N ASP A 113 -2.59 -24.26 1.66
CA ASP A 113 -2.91 -23.08 0.84
C ASP A 113 -3.36 -21.91 1.71
N LEU A 114 -2.52 -20.91 1.81
CA LEU A 114 -2.82 -19.62 2.46
C LEU A 114 -3.30 -18.56 1.49
N THR A 115 -3.47 -18.90 0.22
CA THR A 115 -3.92 -17.97 -0.83
C THR A 115 -5.43 -17.99 -1.05
N ASP A 116 -6.15 -18.97 -0.54
CA ASP A 116 -7.61 -19.13 -0.72
C ASP A 116 -8.43 -17.88 -0.34
N ASN A 117 -7.95 -17.09 0.64
CA ASN A 117 -8.62 -15.89 1.11
C ASN A 117 -8.15 -14.60 0.40
N VAL A 118 -7.56 -14.69 -0.77
CA VAL A 118 -7.24 -13.52 -1.58
C VAL A 118 -8.48 -13.09 -2.35
N ASP A 119 -9.28 -12.19 -1.74
CA ASP A 119 -10.59 -11.74 -2.25
C ASP A 119 -10.54 -11.01 -3.59
N ASN A 120 -9.36 -10.71 -4.09
CA ASN A 120 -9.18 -9.82 -5.24
C ASN A 120 -8.33 -10.45 -6.34
N ARG A 121 -8.43 -11.76 -6.53
CA ARG A 121 -7.61 -12.51 -7.51
C ARG A 121 -7.76 -11.98 -8.93
N GLU A 122 -8.97 -11.61 -9.32
CA GLU A 122 -9.31 -11.12 -10.66
C GLU A 122 -8.99 -9.62 -10.86
N GLN A 123 -8.52 -8.96 -9.81
CA GLN A 123 -8.20 -7.54 -9.88
C GLN A 123 -6.79 -7.32 -10.38
N THR A 124 -6.62 -6.25 -11.14
CA THR A 124 -5.29 -5.73 -11.45
C THR A 124 -5.02 -4.44 -10.67
N LEU A 125 -3.75 -4.10 -10.57
CA LEU A 125 -3.32 -2.87 -9.90
C LEU A 125 -3.14 -1.74 -10.91
N MET A 126 -3.53 -0.53 -10.49
CA MET A 126 -3.34 0.67 -11.30
C MET A 126 -2.16 1.51 -10.79
N TYR A 127 -1.36 2.03 -11.70
CA TYR A 127 -0.18 2.81 -11.37
C TYR A 127 0.00 4.06 -12.24
N ARG A 128 0.87 4.95 -11.78
CA ARG A 128 1.47 6.05 -12.55
C ARG A 128 2.98 5.97 -12.39
N GLY A 129 3.68 5.85 -13.49
CA GLY A 129 5.14 5.75 -13.52
C GLY A 129 5.84 7.10 -13.61
N LEU A 130 5.37 8.13 -12.89
CA LEU A 130 5.93 9.48 -13.01
C LEU A 130 7.24 9.70 -12.24
N ALA A 131 7.50 8.88 -11.24
CA ALA A 131 8.54 9.11 -10.24
C ALA A 131 9.61 8.01 -10.14
N ASP A 132 9.63 7.07 -11.07
CA ASP A 132 10.64 6.00 -11.07
C ASP A 132 12.01 6.55 -11.50
N SER A 133 13.08 5.85 -11.08
CA SER A 133 14.45 6.25 -11.38
C SER A 133 14.79 6.15 -12.87
N ASP A 134 15.71 7.02 -13.29
CA ASP A 134 16.28 7.01 -14.64
C ASP A 134 17.55 6.12 -14.72
N ARG A 135 17.63 5.02 -13.95
CA ARG A 135 18.78 4.12 -13.98
C ARG A 135 18.94 3.55 -15.38
N LYS A 136 20.09 3.78 -15.99
CA LYS A 136 20.42 3.28 -17.33
C LYS A 136 20.33 1.75 -17.36
N GLY A 137 19.66 1.21 -18.37
CA GLY A 137 19.58 -0.24 -18.63
C GLY A 137 18.35 -0.96 -18.06
N LEU A 138 17.64 -0.38 -17.08
CA LEU A 138 16.44 -1.00 -16.54
C LEU A 138 15.18 -0.42 -17.20
N LYS A 139 14.34 -1.27 -17.81
CA LYS A 139 12.97 -0.89 -18.16
C LYS A 139 12.20 -0.64 -16.87
N ASN A 140 12.15 0.61 -16.43
CA ASN A 140 11.42 1.00 -15.25
C ASN A 140 9.97 1.38 -15.60
N ARG A 141 9.09 1.45 -14.59
CA ARG A 141 7.68 1.83 -14.77
C ARG A 141 7.51 3.19 -15.43
N LYS A 142 8.45 4.11 -15.26
CA LYS A 142 8.43 5.44 -15.89
C LYS A 142 8.54 5.32 -17.41
N GLN A 143 9.43 4.48 -17.92
CA GLN A 143 9.59 4.23 -19.36
C GLN A 143 8.36 3.51 -19.93
N ILE A 144 7.89 2.46 -19.25
CA ILE A 144 6.67 1.74 -19.63
C ILE A 144 5.47 2.71 -19.65
N TYR A 145 5.33 3.51 -18.59
CA TYR A 145 4.26 4.50 -18.49
C TYR A 145 4.36 5.57 -19.57
N ALA A 146 5.55 6.12 -19.82
CA ALA A 146 5.76 7.15 -20.83
C ALA A 146 5.58 6.65 -22.27
N ALA A 147 5.80 5.37 -22.52
CA ALA A 147 5.52 4.75 -23.83
C ALA A 147 4.00 4.70 -24.10
N VAL A 148 3.19 4.51 -23.06
CA VAL A 148 1.72 4.49 -23.17
C VAL A 148 1.14 5.89 -23.04
N ILE A 149 1.53 6.64 -22.01
CA ILE A 149 0.99 7.96 -21.67
C ILE A 149 1.98 9.04 -22.07
N ASN A 150 1.82 9.58 -23.25
CA ASN A 150 2.56 10.73 -23.75
C ASN A 150 1.62 11.75 -24.40
N LYS A 151 2.13 12.93 -24.74
CA LYS A 151 1.35 14.06 -25.23
C LYS A 151 0.61 13.75 -26.55
N ASP A 152 1.19 12.88 -27.38
CA ASP A 152 0.71 12.64 -28.74
C ASP A 152 -0.30 11.50 -28.76
N ARG A 153 -0.27 10.62 -27.77
CA ARG A 153 -1.14 9.44 -27.69
C ARG A 153 -2.42 9.65 -26.88
N VAL A 154 -2.36 10.50 -25.84
CA VAL A 154 -3.53 10.78 -25.00
C VAL A 154 -4.53 11.62 -25.77
N GLN A 155 -5.74 11.12 -25.90
CA GLN A 155 -6.85 11.79 -26.54
C GLN A 155 -7.94 12.10 -25.49
N ALA A 156 -8.86 12.98 -25.84
CA ALA A 156 -10.07 13.24 -25.09
C ALA A 156 -11.30 12.74 -25.82
N GLY A 157 -12.34 12.49 -25.05
CA GLY A 157 -13.64 12.05 -25.53
C GLY A 157 -14.68 12.12 -24.42
N TYR A 158 -15.74 11.39 -24.60
CA TYR A 158 -16.89 11.40 -23.69
C TYR A 158 -17.27 9.96 -23.37
N ILE A 159 -17.12 9.60 -22.11
CA ILE A 159 -17.59 8.29 -21.64
C ILE A 159 -19.10 8.32 -21.47
N ARG A 160 -19.76 7.28 -21.94
CA ARG A 160 -21.20 7.10 -21.90
C ARG A 160 -21.54 5.70 -21.39
N MET A 161 -22.52 5.62 -20.50
CA MET A 161 -23.12 4.35 -20.09
C MET A 161 -24.10 3.87 -21.15
N ILE A 162 -23.97 2.64 -21.60
CA ILE A 162 -24.93 1.94 -22.45
C ILE A 162 -25.93 1.23 -21.54
N ASP A 163 -25.42 0.40 -20.63
CA ASP A 163 -26.16 -0.26 -19.57
C ASP A 163 -25.27 -0.39 -18.31
N ARG A 164 -25.71 -1.14 -17.30
CA ARG A 164 -25.05 -1.21 -16.00
C ARG A 164 -23.55 -1.57 -16.07
N ASP A 165 -23.15 -2.42 -17.01
CA ASP A 165 -21.81 -2.98 -17.11
C ASP A 165 -21.09 -2.60 -18.41
N HIS A 166 -21.79 -2.02 -19.36
CA HIS A 166 -21.23 -1.65 -20.66
C HIS A 166 -21.12 -0.14 -20.82
N TYR A 167 -19.95 0.29 -21.20
CA TYR A 167 -19.58 1.68 -21.44
C TYR A 167 -18.84 1.81 -22.76
N GLU A 168 -18.97 3.01 -23.35
CA GLU A 168 -18.22 3.37 -24.54
C GLU A 168 -17.65 4.79 -24.41
N ILE A 169 -16.62 5.07 -25.19
CA ILE A 169 -16.07 6.42 -25.32
C ILE A 169 -16.37 6.94 -26.72
N LEU A 170 -17.08 8.05 -26.79
CA LEU A 170 -17.25 8.84 -27.99
C LEU A 170 -16.03 9.74 -28.12
N PRO A 171 -15.19 9.61 -29.18
CA PRO A 171 -14.05 10.50 -29.40
C PRO A 171 -14.48 11.96 -29.51
N ALA A 172 -13.63 12.88 -29.06
CA ALA A 172 -13.81 14.30 -29.35
C ALA A 172 -13.27 14.66 -30.74
N GLU A 173 -13.84 15.68 -31.38
CA GLU A 173 -13.40 16.21 -32.66
C GLU A 173 -11.92 16.61 -32.61
N LYS A 174 -11.20 16.33 -33.69
CA LYS A 174 -9.83 16.82 -33.88
C LYS A 174 -9.87 18.20 -34.53
N ILE A 175 -9.58 19.21 -33.72
CA ILE A 175 -9.36 20.57 -34.22
C ILE A 175 -7.87 20.85 -34.10
N ASN A 176 -7.23 21.18 -35.23
CA ASN A 176 -5.77 21.33 -35.30
C ASN A 176 -5.02 20.09 -34.73
N GLU A 177 -5.43 18.90 -35.16
CA GLU A 177 -4.87 17.60 -34.81
C GLU A 177 -5.02 17.23 -33.27
N LYS A 178 -5.75 18.01 -32.49
CA LYS A 178 -5.94 17.82 -31.07
C LYS A 178 -7.39 17.59 -30.72
N THR A 179 -7.66 16.68 -29.80
CA THR A 179 -8.99 16.44 -29.21
C THR A 179 -9.25 17.28 -27.96
N PHE A 180 -8.21 17.88 -27.43
CA PHE A 180 -8.27 18.80 -26.29
C PHE A 180 -7.07 19.73 -26.27
N VAL A 181 -7.20 20.82 -25.52
CA VAL A 181 -6.09 21.75 -25.28
C VAL A 181 -5.93 22.03 -23.79
N PHE A 182 -4.73 22.39 -23.47
CA PHE A 182 -4.34 22.84 -22.16
C PHE A 182 -4.46 24.37 -22.05
N VAL A 183 -5.12 24.84 -21.01
CA VAL A 183 -5.31 26.26 -20.73
C VAL A 183 -4.78 26.58 -19.34
N ARG A 184 -3.98 27.63 -19.24
CA ARG A 184 -3.50 28.11 -17.93
C ARG A 184 -4.61 28.85 -17.20
N GLU A 185 -4.65 28.72 -15.92
CA GLU A 185 -5.61 29.38 -15.03
C GLU A 185 -5.64 30.90 -15.23
N GLN A 186 -4.47 31.49 -15.39
CA GLN A 186 -4.30 32.88 -15.70
C GLN A 186 -5.03 33.34 -16.96
N GLN A 187 -5.05 32.53 -18.03
CA GLN A 187 -5.81 32.82 -19.23
C GLN A 187 -7.32 32.83 -18.95
N LEU A 188 -7.79 31.84 -18.20
CA LEU A 188 -9.20 31.76 -17.79
C LEU A 188 -9.62 32.97 -16.94
N TYR A 189 -8.73 33.43 -16.09
CA TYR A 189 -8.96 34.63 -15.30
C TYR A 189 -9.04 35.90 -16.17
N LYS A 190 -8.07 36.12 -17.07
CA LYS A 190 -8.05 37.27 -17.98
C LYS A 190 -9.32 37.32 -18.85
N ASP A 191 -9.80 36.17 -19.26
CA ASP A 191 -11.02 36.06 -20.05
C ASP A 191 -12.30 36.12 -19.20
N GLY A 192 -12.20 36.17 -17.87
CA GLY A 192 -13.31 36.23 -16.94
C GLY A 192 -14.15 34.96 -16.89
N VAL A 193 -13.54 33.82 -17.19
CA VAL A 193 -14.21 32.51 -17.32
C VAL A 193 -13.70 31.46 -16.35
N LEU A 194 -13.19 31.87 -15.22
CA LEU A 194 -13.01 30.95 -14.11
C LEU A 194 -14.36 30.35 -13.75
N PRO A 195 -14.45 29.05 -13.61
CA PRO A 195 -15.74 28.41 -13.31
C PRO A 195 -16.27 28.91 -11.97
N GLY A 196 -17.58 29.05 -11.91
CA GLY A 196 -18.32 29.49 -10.74
C GLY A 196 -18.23 28.58 -9.52
N PRO A 197 -19.31 28.36 -8.79
CA PRO A 197 -19.31 27.69 -7.49
C PRO A 197 -18.62 26.32 -7.53
N GLY A 198 -17.59 26.15 -6.72
CA GLY A 198 -16.71 24.97 -6.68
C GLY A 198 -15.22 25.28 -6.86
N ILE A 199 -14.86 26.44 -7.42
CA ILE A 199 -13.54 27.02 -7.29
C ILE A 199 -13.53 27.89 -6.03
N ASN A 200 -12.46 27.73 -5.27
CA ASN A 200 -12.28 28.49 -4.05
C ASN A 200 -12.42 30.01 -4.31
N PRO A 201 -13.32 30.71 -3.60
CA PRO A 201 -13.50 32.15 -3.73
C PRO A 201 -12.28 32.98 -3.39
N MET A 202 -11.20 32.38 -2.87
CA MET A 202 -9.93 33.05 -2.61
C MET A 202 -9.04 33.24 -3.85
N TYR A 203 -9.48 32.78 -5.03
CA TYR A 203 -8.84 33.14 -6.30
C TYR A 203 -9.08 34.59 -6.59
N THR A 204 -8.19 35.44 -6.15
CA THR A 204 -8.27 36.88 -6.34
C THR A 204 -7.52 37.32 -7.58
N LYS A 205 -7.87 38.49 -8.12
CA LYS A 205 -7.15 39.11 -9.24
C LYS A 205 -5.68 39.29 -8.91
N GLU A 206 -5.39 39.68 -7.70
CA GLU A 206 -4.03 39.93 -7.20
C GLU A 206 -3.18 38.65 -7.21
N ILE A 207 -3.75 37.51 -6.80
CA ILE A 207 -3.03 36.23 -6.78
C ILE A 207 -2.66 35.80 -8.19
N LEU A 208 -3.54 35.97 -9.16
CA LEU A 208 -3.28 35.61 -10.56
C LEU A 208 -2.34 36.59 -11.25
N GLU A 209 -2.41 37.87 -10.89
CA GLU A 209 -1.46 38.89 -11.34
C GLU A 209 -0.04 38.64 -10.81
N ILE A 210 0.10 38.08 -9.60
CA ILE A 210 1.39 37.68 -9.06
C ILE A 210 2.01 36.52 -9.86
N GLU A 211 1.24 35.60 -10.40
CA GLU A 211 1.77 34.61 -11.31
C GLU A 211 2.26 35.19 -12.62
N ASP A 212 1.64 36.25 -13.13
CA ASP A 212 2.13 37.01 -14.27
C ASP A 212 3.38 37.83 -13.92
N ILE A 213 3.41 38.40 -12.75
CA ILE A 213 4.56 39.09 -12.17
C ILE A 213 5.63 38.07 -11.78
N GLY A 214 5.35 36.83 -11.77
CA GLY A 214 6.14 35.67 -11.26
C GLY A 214 7.61 35.62 -11.68
N ARG A 215 8.00 36.60 -12.39
CA ARG A 215 9.31 37.19 -12.49
C ARG A 215 9.07 38.68 -12.48
N PRO A 216 9.09 39.33 -11.32
CA PRO A 216 9.05 40.78 -11.30
C PRO A 216 10.01 41.29 -12.39
N LYS A 217 9.72 42.40 -13.03
CA LYS A 217 10.55 43.03 -14.07
C LYS A 217 11.95 43.33 -13.51
N LEU A 218 12.53 42.39 -12.85
CA LEU A 218 13.90 42.37 -12.39
C LEU A 218 14.79 42.15 -13.60
N PRO A 219 15.91 42.79 -13.65
CA PRO A 219 16.75 42.90 -14.82
C PRO A 219 17.11 41.53 -15.40
N ARG A 220 17.05 41.46 -16.70
CA ARG A 220 17.04 40.22 -17.52
C ARG A 220 18.31 39.37 -17.50
N LYS A 221 19.36 39.72 -16.79
CA LYS A 221 20.59 38.92 -16.74
C LYS A 221 21.10 38.77 -15.30
N GLY A 222 21.23 37.51 -14.85
CA GLY A 222 21.98 37.13 -13.65
C GLY A 222 21.19 36.99 -12.35
N PHE A 223 19.92 37.37 -12.31
CA PHE A 223 19.07 37.16 -11.13
C PHE A 223 18.31 35.86 -11.21
N ARG A 224 18.56 34.94 -10.27
CA ARG A 224 17.75 33.75 -10.07
C ARG A 224 16.88 33.96 -8.84
N PRO A 225 15.54 34.03 -9.00
CA PRO A 225 14.65 34.00 -7.85
C PRO A 225 14.91 32.75 -7.03
N LEU A 226 14.87 32.88 -5.70
CA LEU A 226 14.94 31.71 -4.81
C LEU A 226 13.78 30.79 -5.12
N PRO A 227 14.02 29.48 -5.22
CA PRO A 227 12.93 28.51 -5.42
C PRO A 227 12.01 28.57 -4.20
N VAL A 228 10.80 29.03 -4.44
CA VAL A 228 9.73 29.23 -3.46
C VAL A 228 9.40 27.97 -2.65
N SER A 229 9.83 26.81 -3.15
CA SER A 229 9.51 25.51 -2.57
C SER A 229 10.29 25.12 -1.31
N LYS A 230 11.32 25.85 -0.90
CA LYS A 230 12.26 25.32 0.09
C LYS A 230 12.30 25.97 1.48
N GLN A 231 11.83 27.18 1.70
CA GLN A 231 12.11 27.84 2.99
C GLN A 231 11.08 28.88 3.45
N PHE A 232 9.84 28.49 3.66
CA PHE A 232 8.87 29.38 4.32
C PHE A 232 8.79 29.20 5.85
N ALA A 233 9.85 28.78 6.48
CA ALA A 233 9.90 28.75 7.93
C ALA A 233 10.16 30.12 8.56
N ASP A 234 10.78 31.04 7.80
CA ASP A 234 11.11 32.38 8.30
C ASP A 234 10.96 33.46 7.21
N ARG A 235 9.86 34.20 7.29
CA ARG A 235 9.51 35.29 6.38
C ARG A 235 10.58 36.40 6.40
N ARG A 236 11.19 36.65 7.54
CA ARG A 236 12.17 37.73 7.72
C ARG A 236 13.50 37.41 7.03
N SER A 237 13.98 36.18 7.18
CA SER A 237 15.20 35.71 6.53
C SER A 237 15.10 35.72 5.00
N LEU A 238 13.94 35.45 4.44
CA LEU A 238 13.74 35.46 2.99
C LEU A 238 13.71 36.88 2.43
N LEU A 239 13.10 37.81 3.12
CA LEU A 239 13.10 39.24 2.77
C LEU A 239 14.50 39.84 2.84
N GLU A 240 15.29 39.48 3.85
CA GLU A 240 16.68 39.86 3.98
C GLU A 240 17.53 39.33 2.84
N GLN A 241 17.39 38.07 2.47
CA GLN A 241 18.07 37.46 1.32
C GLN A 241 17.65 38.11 -0.01
N TYR A 242 16.39 38.48 -0.16
CA TYR A 242 15.90 39.20 -1.35
C TYR A 242 16.48 40.62 -1.44
N ARG A 243 16.51 41.33 -0.32
CA ARG A 243 17.11 42.64 -0.20
C ARG A 243 18.60 42.61 -0.52
N ASP A 244 19.35 41.64 0.04
CA ASP A 244 20.79 41.49 -0.19
C ASP A 244 21.13 41.15 -1.64
N ARG A 245 20.29 40.33 -2.28
CA ARG A 245 20.46 40.02 -3.71
C ARG A 245 20.17 41.22 -4.60
N LEU A 246 19.13 42.00 -4.30
CA LEU A 246 18.83 43.23 -4.99
C LEU A 246 19.96 44.28 -4.79
N HIS A 247 20.45 44.41 -3.58
CA HIS A 247 21.56 45.32 -3.26
C HIS A 247 22.84 44.90 -4.01
N ASN A 248 23.22 43.64 -3.99
CA ASN A 248 24.38 43.13 -4.72
C ASN A 248 24.25 43.26 -6.24
N TYR A 249 23.03 43.10 -6.76
CA TYR A 249 22.78 43.33 -8.18
C TYR A 249 22.97 44.78 -8.58
N HIS A 250 22.45 45.70 -7.80
CA HIS A 250 22.55 47.12 -8.07
C HIS A 250 23.95 47.67 -7.82
N ALA A 251 24.69 47.16 -6.83
CA ALA A 251 26.10 47.44 -6.63
C ALA A 251 26.95 47.07 -7.86
N LYS A 252 26.64 45.92 -8.52
CA LYS A 252 27.29 45.50 -9.77
C LYS A 252 26.97 46.41 -10.97
N LEU A 253 25.87 47.16 -10.93
CA LEU A 253 25.48 48.10 -11.98
C LEU A 253 26.05 49.52 -11.76
N GLY A 254 26.84 49.73 -10.70
CA GLY A 254 27.44 51.03 -10.39
C GLY A 254 26.44 52.14 -10.04
N ARG A 255 25.25 51.81 -9.60
CA ARG A 255 24.22 52.75 -9.17
C ARG A 255 24.15 52.86 -7.65
N THR A 256 24.21 54.07 -7.13
CA THR A 256 23.95 54.35 -5.71
C THR A 256 22.46 54.68 -5.52
N TYR A 257 21.83 54.02 -4.57
CA TYR A 257 20.43 54.29 -4.20
C TYR A 257 20.32 55.27 -3.05
N SER A 258 19.35 56.17 -3.15
CA SER A 258 18.98 57.00 -2.00
C SER A 258 18.30 56.15 -0.91
N PRO A 259 18.34 56.55 0.37
CA PRO A 259 17.60 55.88 1.44
C PRO A 259 16.09 55.76 1.19
N ALA A 260 15.53 56.73 0.43
CA ALA A 260 14.11 56.74 0.04
C ALA A 260 13.80 55.63 -1.01
N ASP A 261 14.70 55.48 -1.99
CA ASP A 261 14.55 54.45 -3.03
C ASP A 261 14.68 53.01 -2.45
N LEU A 262 15.61 52.86 -1.48
CA LEU A 262 15.76 51.60 -0.77
C LEU A 262 14.50 51.23 0.03
N LYS A 263 13.88 52.23 0.67
CA LYS A 263 12.65 52.05 1.44
C LYS A 263 11.45 51.78 0.55
N ALA A 264 11.37 52.42 -0.61
CA ALA A 264 10.34 52.14 -1.61
C ALA A 264 10.47 50.73 -2.17
N LEU A 265 11.70 50.31 -2.48
CA LEU A 265 12.01 48.97 -2.94
C LEU A 265 11.69 47.89 -1.89
N GLU A 266 11.97 48.18 -0.62
CA GLU A 266 11.64 47.30 0.50
C GLU A 266 10.13 47.13 0.70
N ASN A 267 9.37 48.21 0.52
CA ASN A 267 7.89 48.17 0.58
C ASN A 267 7.32 47.36 -0.58
N GLU A 268 7.81 47.58 -1.81
CA GLU A 268 7.40 46.79 -2.99
C GLU A 268 7.74 45.32 -2.84
N CYS A 269 8.91 44.97 -2.32
CA CYS A 269 9.30 43.61 -2.02
C CYS A 269 8.43 43.00 -0.91
N ASN A 270 8.05 43.76 0.10
CA ASN A 270 7.17 43.30 1.18
C ASN A 270 5.74 43.03 0.70
N GLU A 271 5.22 43.89 -0.19
CA GLU A 271 3.91 43.69 -0.82
C GLU A 271 3.93 42.44 -1.72
N LEU A 272 4.84 42.34 -2.65
CA LEU A 272 5.01 41.20 -3.54
C LEU A 272 5.18 39.89 -2.76
N TYR A 273 5.92 39.95 -1.66
CA TYR A 273 6.12 38.79 -0.80
C TYR A 273 4.85 38.40 -0.04
N GLY A 274 4.10 39.35 0.47
CA GLY A 274 2.81 39.11 1.13
C GLY A 274 1.82 38.40 0.19
N MET A 275 1.69 38.93 -1.01
CA MET A 275 0.84 38.36 -2.06
C MET A 275 1.29 36.96 -2.48
N TYR A 276 2.59 36.74 -2.64
CA TYR A 276 3.13 35.40 -2.99
C TYR A 276 2.92 34.37 -1.88
N TYR A 277 3.03 34.81 -0.63
CA TYR A 277 2.76 33.94 0.53
C TYR A 277 1.29 33.54 0.64
N ASP A 278 0.39 34.47 0.39
CA ASP A 278 -1.05 34.21 0.40
C ASP A 278 -1.47 33.29 -0.76
N TYR A 279 -0.87 33.46 -1.94
CA TYR A 279 -1.02 32.55 -3.05
C TYR A 279 -0.52 31.14 -2.73
N LEU A 280 0.66 31.00 -2.14
CA LEU A 280 1.18 29.69 -1.75
C LEU A 280 0.33 29.04 -0.67
N ARG A 281 -0.14 29.81 0.29
CA ARG A 281 -1.05 29.35 1.33
C ARG A 281 -2.37 28.87 0.74
N PHE A 282 -2.86 29.57 -0.26
CA PHE A 282 -4.03 29.17 -1.03
C PHE A 282 -3.80 27.88 -1.83
N VAL A 283 -2.71 27.80 -2.59
CA VAL A 283 -2.36 26.62 -3.40
C VAL A 283 -2.06 25.40 -2.52
N GLN A 284 -1.57 25.62 -1.31
CA GLN A 284 -1.39 24.58 -0.31
C GLN A 284 -2.67 24.25 0.44
N SER A 285 -3.64 25.19 0.47
CA SER A 285 -4.95 24.94 1.06
C SER A 285 -5.71 23.94 0.19
N LYS A 286 -6.36 22.96 0.82
CA LYS A 286 -6.97 21.78 0.19
C LYS A 286 -8.34 22.08 -0.46
N HIS A 287 -8.63 23.30 -0.86
CA HIS A 287 -9.98 23.75 -1.20
C HIS A 287 -10.27 23.79 -2.70
N TYR A 288 -9.37 23.29 -3.54
CA TYR A 288 -9.59 23.27 -4.98
C TYR A 288 -10.50 22.09 -5.38
N ALA A 289 -11.78 22.35 -5.59
CA ALA A 289 -12.71 21.36 -6.07
C ALA A 289 -12.52 21.12 -7.58
N PRO A 290 -12.40 19.86 -8.04
CA PRO A 290 -12.41 19.57 -9.46
C PRO A 290 -13.81 19.88 -10.04
N TYR A 291 -13.84 20.32 -11.30
CA TYR A 291 -15.08 20.70 -11.98
C TYR A 291 -15.06 20.28 -13.46
N MET A 292 -16.27 20.22 -14.04
CA MET A 292 -16.54 20.04 -15.46
C MET A 292 -17.68 20.97 -15.84
N VAL A 293 -17.48 21.86 -16.84
CA VAL A 293 -18.49 22.87 -17.24
C VAL A 293 -18.53 22.93 -18.77
N LYS A 294 -19.73 22.94 -19.33
CA LYS A 294 -19.94 23.26 -20.74
C LYS A 294 -19.67 24.74 -21.00
N ARG A 295 -19.02 25.03 -22.12
CA ARG A 295 -18.64 26.39 -22.45
C ARG A 295 -18.42 26.57 -23.95
N THR A 296 -18.92 27.69 -24.50
CA THR A 296 -18.57 28.09 -25.86
C THR A 296 -17.14 28.60 -25.87
N VAL A 297 -16.34 28.05 -26.75
CA VAL A 297 -14.92 28.42 -26.96
C VAL A 297 -14.74 28.80 -28.42
N TYR A 298 -14.10 29.93 -28.66
CA TYR A 298 -13.83 30.45 -30.00
C TYR A 298 -12.41 30.00 -30.40
N ILE A 299 -12.33 29.27 -31.52
CA ILE A 299 -11.06 28.74 -32.04
C ILE A 299 -10.71 29.46 -33.33
N THR A 300 -9.56 30.12 -33.33
CA THR A 300 -9.06 30.83 -34.50
C THR A 300 -8.38 29.84 -35.51
N ALA A 301 -8.24 30.26 -36.75
CA ALA A 301 -7.60 29.44 -37.79
C ALA A 301 -6.14 29.08 -37.48
N ASP A 302 -5.44 29.92 -36.71
CA ASP A 302 -4.08 29.68 -36.24
C ASP A 302 -4.05 28.85 -34.91
N GLY A 303 -5.21 28.34 -34.48
CA GLY A 303 -5.31 27.44 -33.31
C GLY A 303 -5.27 28.09 -31.94
N ARG A 304 -5.51 29.39 -31.84
CA ARG A 304 -5.67 30.07 -30.56
C ARG A 304 -7.09 29.87 -30.03
N TYR A 305 -7.20 29.85 -28.71
CA TYR A 305 -8.44 29.65 -27.98
C TYR A 305 -8.81 30.92 -27.22
N ALA A 306 -10.04 31.38 -27.41
CA ALA A 306 -10.62 32.50 -26.70
C ALA A 306 -11.95 32.08 -26.05
N PHE A 307 -12.26 32.66 -24.90
CA PHE A 307 -13.47 32.36 -24.14
C PHE A 307 -14.51 33.51 -24.23
N ARG A 308 -14.17 34.55 -24.95
CA ARG A 308 -15.07 35.67 -25.22
C ARG A 308 -15.35 35.74 -26.71
N PRO A 309 -16.55 36.20 -27.11
CA PRO A 309 -16.83 36.46 -28.52
C PRO A 309 -15.77 37.38 -29.13
N GLY A 310 -15.27 37.00 -30.29
CA GLY A 310 -14.22 37.73 -30.99
C GLY A 310 -13.84 37.04 -32.31
N GLN A 311 -12.58 36.93 -32.58
CA GLN A 311 -12.09 36.22 -33.77
C GLN A 311 -12.08 34.71 -33.50
N GLY A 312 -12.67 33.92 -34.39
CA GLY A 312 -12.66 32.47 -34.37
C GLY A 312 -14.05 31.84 -34.49
N THR A 313 -14.07 30.54 -34.79
CA THR A 313 -15.30 29.74 -34.89
C THR A 313 -15.75 29.30 -33.49
N PRO A 314 -17.03 29.47 -33.12
CA PRO A 314 -17.57 29.02 -31.86
C PRO A 314 -17.75 27.49 -31.84
N HIS A 315 -17.27 26.86 -30.76
CA HIS A 315 -17.44 25.43 -30.49
C HIS A 315 -17.96 25.22 -29.06
N GLU A 316 -18.93 24.31 -28.92
CA GLU A 316 -19.45 23.89 -27.61
C GLU A 316 -18.50 22.88 -26.99
N CYS A 317 -17.60 23.34 -26.15
CA CYS A 317 -16.55 22.55 -25.50
C CYS A 317 -16.87 22.28 -24.02
N TRP A 318 -16.13 21.35 -23.43
CA TRP A 318 -16.11 21.17 -21.99
C TRP A 318 -14.79 21.66 -21.38
N GLN A 319 -14.91 22.61 -20.47
CA GLN A 319 -13.79 23.05 -19.63
C GLN A 319 -13.75 22.21 -18.36
N MET A 320 -12.59 21.68 -18.02
CA MET A 320 -12.43 20.86 -16.80
C MET A 320 -11.07 21.06 -16.15
N SER A 321 -11.01 20.79 -14.83
CA SER A 321 -9.82 20.88 -13.98
C SER A 321 -9.23 19.52 -13.80
N SER A 322 -9.01 18.62 -14.43
CA SER A 322 -8.41 17.29 -14.20
C SER A 322 -7.98 17.01 -12.74
N GLY A 323 -8.91 16.75 -11.86
CA GLY A 323 -8.67 16.24 -10.52
C GLY A 323 -7.92 17.18 -9.55
N PHE A 324 -7.78 16.74 -8.32
CA PHE A 324 -7.10 17.49 -7.26
C PHE A 324 -5.58 17.33 -7.35
N MET A 325 -4.87 18.42 -7.53
CA MET A 325 -3.40 18.50 -7.35
C MET A 325 -3.05 19.79 -6.61
N GLN A 326 -2.14 19.68 -5.67
CA GLN A 326 -1.50 20.87 -5.09
C GLN A 326 -0.73 21.63 -6.17
N LYS A 327 -0.76 22.94 -6.16
CA LYS A 327 -0.08 23.83 -7.12
C LYS A 327 -0.52 23.65 -8.58
N LYS A 328 -1.77 23.23 -8.80
CA LYS A 328 -2.31 23.07 -10.12
C LYS A 328 -2.65 24.44 -10.74
N GLN A 329 -2.11 24.68 -11.93
CA GLN A 329 -2.33 25.91 -12.70
C GLN A 329 -2.95 25.62 -14.08
N SER A 330 -3.42 24.40 -14.25
CA SER A 330 -3.75 23.89 -15.58
C SER A 330 -5.18 23.39 -15.64
N HIS A 331 -5.88 23.82 -16.66
CA HIS A 331 -7.20 23.36 -17.01
C HIS A 331 -7.19 22.84 -18.43
N TYR A 332 -8.24 22.13 -18.80
CA TYR A 332 -8.36 21.50 -20.11
C TYR A 332 -9.68 21.89 -20.75
N VAL A 333 -9.62 22.10 -22.06
CA VAL A 333 -10.79 22.29 -22.89
C VAL A 333 -10.87 21.08 -23.81
N ILE A 334 -11.94 20.30 -23.68
CA ILE A 334 -12.24 19.14 -24.50
C ILE A 334 -13.18 19.58 -25.61
N HIS A 335 -12.83 19.25 -26.85
CA HIS A 335 -13.59 19.60 -28.04
C HIS A 335 -14.94 18.86 -28.08
N PRO A 336 -15.90 19.28 -28.94
CA PRO A 336 -17.18 18.60 -29.08
C PRO A 336 -17.02 17.11 -29.43
N VAL A 337 -18.10 16.34 -29.28
CA VAL A 337 -18.14 14.94 -29.73
C VAL A 337 -17.98 14.89 -31.24
N ASP A 338 -17.05 14.06 -31.72
CA ASP A 338 -16.94 13.71 -33.16
C ASP A 338 -18.09 12.77 -33.51
N ARG A 339 -19.06 13.28 -34.27
CA ARG A 339 -20.24 12.51 -34.68
C ARG A 339 -19.94 11.48 -35.74
N HIS A 340 -18.77 11.57 -36.42
CA HIS A 340 -18.35 10.68 -37.51
C HIS A 340 -17.40 9.55 -37.00
N ALA A 341 -16.82 9.72 -35.81
CA ALA A 341 -15.96 8.72 -35.23
C ALA A 341 -16.78 7.54 -34.65
N LYS A 342 -16.25 6.33 -34.83
CA LYS A 342 -16.84 5.15 -34.19
C LYS A 342 -16.62 5.22 -32.66
N PRO A 343 -17.66 4.94 -31.86
CA PRO A 343 -17.51 4.78 -30.43
C PRO A 343 -16.53 3.66 -30.07
N LEU A 344 -15.72 3.87 -29.06
CA LEU A 344 -14.79 2.88 -28.53
C LEU A 344 -15.49 2.10 -27.41
N GLN A 345 -15.80 0.85 -27.66
CA GLN A 345 -16.39 -0.02 -26.65
C GLN A 345 -15.34 -0.34 -25.58
N LEU A 346 -15.68 -0.12 -24.32
CA LEU A 346 -14.85 -0.52 -23.18
C LEU A 346 -15.15 -1.98 -22.83
N ARG A 347 -14.12 -2.73 -22.49
CA ARG A 347 -14.28 -4.09 -21.99
C ARG A 347 -14.87 -4.04 -20.57
N PRO A 348 -15.72 -4.99 -20.17
CA PRO A 348 -16.26 -5.07 -18.82
C PRO A 348 -15.16 -5.06 -17.73
N GLU A 349 -14.03 -5.74 -17.99
CA GLU A 349 -12.90 -5.81 -17.09
C GLU A 349 -12.26 -4.41 -16.85
N GLU A 350 -12.11 -3.60 -17.90
CA GLU A 350 -11.53 -2.24 -17.81
C GLU A 350 -12.40 -1.35 -16.93
N VAL A 351 -13.71 -1.44 -17.06
CA VAL A 351 -14.70 -0.73 -16.25
C VAL A 351 -14.65 -1.23 -14.79
N HIS A 352 -14.60 -2.55 -14.61
CA HIS A 352 -14.51 -3.18 -13.31
C HIS A 352 -13.24 -2.77 -12.57
N TRP A 353 -12.08 -2.80 -13.21
CA TRP A 353 -10.80 -2.39 -12.61
C TRP A 353 -10.78 -0.90 -12.26
N TYR A 354 -11.36 -0.06 -13.08
CA TYR A 354 -11.50 1.36 -12.77
C TYR A 354 -12.37 1.58 -11.52
N ARG A 355 -13.53 0.93 -11.45
CA ARG A 355 -14.43 0.99 -10.29
C ARG A 355 -13.77 0.45 -9.02
N TYR A 356 -13.01 -0.64 -9.15
CA TYR A 356 -12.26 -1.23 -8.04
C TYR A 356 -11.18 -0.28 -7.51
N ASP A 357 -10.39 0.37 -8.37
CA ASP A 357 -9.38 1.37 -7.96
C ASP A 357 -10.04 2.53 -7.20
N LEU A 358 -11.22 2.98 -7.63
CA LEU A 358 -12.00 4.00 -6.91
C LEU A 358 -12.49 3.49 -5.55
N LYS A 359 -12.96 2.24 -5.46
CA LYS A 359 -13.43 1.62 -4.21
C LYS A 359 -12.29 1.49 -3.20
N VAL A 360 -11.14 0.98 -3.63
CA VAL A 360 -9.95 0.80 -2.76
C VAL A 360 -9.42 2.13 -2.24
N LYS A 361 -9.49 3.19 -3.03
CA LYS A 361 -9.09 4.53 -2.57
C LYS A 361 -10.08 5.12 -1.56
N GLY A 362 -11.34 4.67 -1.58
CA GLY A 362 -12.38 5.04 -0.63
C GLY A 362 -12.44 6.55 -0.39
N ASN A 363 -12.53 6.94 0.86
CA ASN A 363 -12.63 8.34 1.30
C ASN A 363 -11.36 9.18 1.12
N ARG A 364 -10.26 8.59 0.65
CA ARG A 364 -9.06 9.36 0.24
C ARG A 364 -9.29 10.16 -1.03
N ILE A 365 -10.28 9.79 -1.85
CA ILE A 365 -10.68 10.57 -3.02
C ILE A 365 -11.69 11.60 -2.56
N ARG A 366 -11.23 12.83 -2.40
CA ARG A 366 -12.13 13.98 -2.29
C ARG A 366 -12.84 14.19 -3.61
N HIS A 367 -14.12 14.62 -3.53
CA HIS A 367 -14.95 14.85 -4.71
C HIS A 367 -15.11 13.60 -5.58
N ARG A 368 -15.54 12.50 -4.96
CA ARG A 368 -15.72 11.20 -5.59
C ARG A 368 -16.58 11.27 -6.84
N ASP A 369 -17.62 12.11 -6.83
CA ASP A 369 -18.54 12.31 -7.95
C ASP A 369 -17.83 12.78 -9.23
N PHE A 370 -16.74 13.53 -9.09
CA PHE A 370 -15.91 13.92 -10.23
C PHE A 370 -15.27 12.71 -10.92
N TYR A 371 -14.94 11.66 -10.17
CA TYR A 371 -14.26 10.47 -10.68
C TYR A 371 -15.20 9.30 -10.95
N SER A 372 -16.47 9.37 -10.52
CA SER A 372 -17.47 8.33 -10.80
C SER A 372 -17.76 8.25 -12.30
N LEU A 373 -18.12 7.07 -12.77
CA LEU A 373 -18.62 6.87 -14.12
C LEU A 373 -20.06 7.38 -14.21
N PRO A 374 -20.56 7.71 -15.43
CA PRO A 374 -21.98 7.98 -15.64
C PRO A 374 -22.84 6.84 -15.07
N GLU A 375 -23.92 7.20 -14.41
CA GLU A 375 -24.85 6.25 -13.77
C GLU A 375 -26.15 6.08 -14.54
N LYS A 376 -26.41 6.97 -15.51
CA LYS A 376 -27.62 6.94 -16.33
C LYS A 376 -27.27 6.64 -17.78
N PRO A 377 -28.03 5.75 -18.45
CA PRO A 377 -27.85 5.50 -19.87
C PRO A 377 -27.92 6.79 -20.69
N GLY A 378 -26.99 6.97 -21.60
CA GLY A 378 -26.91 8.17 -22.46
C GLY A 378 -26.26 9.40 -21.84
N GLU A 379 -26.00 9.42 -20.53
CA GLU A 379 -25.26 10.50 -19.88
C GLU A 379 -23.83 10.55 -20.40
N LEU A 380 -23.41 11.73 -20.87
CA LEU A 380 -22.06 11.98 -21.38
C LEU A 380 -21.20 12.67 -20.34
N LYS A 381 -20.02 12.13 -20.09
CA LYS A 381 -19.04 12.73 -19.21
C LYS A 381 -17.68 12.87 -19.90
N PRO A 382 -17.09 14.09 -19.94
CA PRO A 382 -15.79 14.29 -20.62
C PRO A 382 -14.70 13.49 -19.91
N CYS A 383 -13.84 12.84 -20.69
CA CYS A 383 -12.76 12.01 -20.20
C CYS A 383 -11.52 12.10 -21.10
N PHE A 384 -10.42 11.55 -20.61
CA PHE A 384 -9.21 11.30 -21.39
C PHE A 384 -9.04 9.81 -21.56
N TYR A 385 -8.45 9.39 -22.68
CA TYR A 385 -8.19 7.98 -22.93
C TYR A 385 -6.94 7.78 -23.80
N VAL A 386 -6.43 6.54 -23.76
CA VAL A 386 -5.38 6.06 -24.65
C VAL A 386 -5.59 4.57 -24.89
N GLN A 387 -5.35 4.12 -26.13
CA GLN A 387 -5.39 2.71 -26.48
C GLN A 387 -3.96 2.16 -26.60
N ASP A 388 -3.70 1.03 -25.96
CA ASP A 388 -2.42 0.33 -26.03
C ASP A 388 -2.59 -1.16 -25.78
N GLY A 389 -1.97 -1.99 -26.64
CA GLY A 389 -1.98 -3.44 -26.50
C GLY A 389 -3.38 -4.07 -26.42
N GLY A 390 -4.36 -3.49 -27.11
CA GLY A 390 -5.74 -3.97 -27.12
C GLY A 390 -6.57 -3.55 -25.91
N PHE A 391 -6.03 -2.72 -25.01
CA PHE A 391 -6.73 -2.15 -23.87
C PHE A 391 -6.99 -0.65 -24.05
N THR A 392 -8.06 -0.17 -23.44
CA THR A 392 -8.39 1.26 -23.34
C THR A 392 -8.21 1.74 -21.93
N TYR A 393 -7.19 2.55 -21.72
CA TYR A 393 -6.98 3.25 -20.44
C TYR A 393 -7.73 4.56 -20.47
N PHE A 394 -8.53 4.84 -19.45
CA PHE A 394 -9.35 6.06 -19.42
C PHE A 394 -9.40 6.68 -18.01
N GLY A 395 -9.85 7.92 -17.94
CA GLY A 395 -10.01 8.64 -16.67
C GLY A 395 -10.23 10.13 -16.88
N PHE A 396 -10.25 10.87 -15.77
CA PHE A 396 -10.62 12.31 -15.76
C PHE A 396 -9.41 13.23 -15.60
N THR A 397 -8.26 12.79 -16.08
CA THR A 397 -7.01 13.55 -16.15
C THR A 397 -6.16 13.01 -17.29
N PRO A 398 -5.44 13.84 -18.05
CA PRO A 398 -4.54 13.35 -19.11
C PRO A 398 -3.34 12.55 -18.57
N HIS A 399 -3.03 12.70 -17.29
CA HIS A 399 -2.09 11.82 -16.59
C HIS A 399 -2.84 10.60 -16.05
N LEU A 400 -3.31 9.76 -16.97
CA LEU A 400 -4.08 8.58 -16.66
C LEU A 400 -3.34 7.65 -15.68
N ARG A 401 -4.08 6.89 -14.92
CA ARG A 401 -3.57 5.68 -14.29
C ARG A 401 -3.77 4.54 -15.27
N ILE A 402 -2.73 3.78 -15.48
CA ILE A 402 -2.80 2.57 -16.30
C ILE A 402 -2.80 1.35 -15.38
N PHE A 403 -3.51 0.32 -15.77
CA PHE A 403 -3.51 -0.96 -15.07
C PHE A 403 -2.44 -1.88 -15.65
N TYR A 404 -1.96 -2.82 -14.84
CA TYR A 404 -1.13 -3.90 -15.31
C TYR A 404 -1.96 -4.88 -16.14
N ARG A 405 -1.33 -5.62 -17.04
CA ARG A 405 -2.01 -6.56 -17.95
C ARG A 405 -2.44 -7.85 -17.27
N ARG A 406 -1.82 -8.19 -16.14
CA ARG A 406 -2.12 -9.39 -15.35
C ARG A 406 -2.80 -9.03 -14.04
N THR A 407 -3.56 -9.97 -13.53
CA THR A 407 -4.29 -9.85 -12.26
C THR A 407 -3.41 -10.26 -11.08
N ILE A 408 -3.89 -10.00 -9.87
CA ILE A 408 -3.24 -10.44 -8.63
C ILE A 408 -3.16 -11.98 -8.59
N GLY A 409 -4.21 -12.65 -9.08
CA GLY A 409 -4.29 -14.11 -9.12
C GLY A 409 -3.28 -14.76 -10.04
N ASP A 410 -2.89 -14.09 -11.13
CA ASP A 410 -1.91 -14.65 -12.08
C ASP A 410 -0.53 -14.91 -11.48
N GLY A 411 -0.18 -14.20 -10.41
CA GLY A 411 1.08 -14.39 -9.70
C GLY A 411 1.01 -15.33 -8.50
N LEU A 412 -0.18 -15.86 -8.18
CA LEU A 412 -0.34 -16.83 -7.10
C LEU A 412 0.02 -18.24 -7.60
N PRO A 413 0.53 -19.11 -6.72
CA PRO A 413 0.81 -20.48 -7.10
C PRO A 413 -0.47 -21.20 -7.54
N LYS A 414 -0.33 -22.05 -8.55
CA LYS A 414 -1.39 -22.92 -9.04
C LYS A 414 -1.07 -24.33 -8.60
N TYR A 415 -1.75 -24.76 -7.54
CA TYR A 415 -1.57 -26.10 -7.01
C TYR A 415 -2.36 -27.12 -7.82
N ALA A 416 -1.76 -28.28 -8.06
CA ALA A 416 -2.39 -29.39 -8.76
C ALA A 416 -3.17 -30.32 -7.82
N GLU A 417 -2.86 -30.24 -6.52
CA GLU A 417 -3.44 -31.10 -5.50
C GLU A 417 -4.88 -30.68 -5.20
N ASN A 418 -5.78 -31.68 -5.20
CA ASN A 418 -7.17 -31.49 -4.83
C ASN A 418 -7.41 -32.14 -3.47
N GLY A 419 -8.31 -31.54 -2.67
CA GLY A 419 -8.68 -32.05 -1.35
C GLY A 419 -8.55 -30.98 -0.26
N PHE A 420 -8.47 -31.45 0.96
CA PHE A 420 -8.47 -30.59 2.14
C PHE A 420 -7.13 -30.69 2.87
N ASP A 421 -6.40 -29.60 2.84
CA ASP A 421 -5.16 -29.43 3.59
C ASP A 421 -5.42 -29.25 5.10
N TYR A 422 -4.36 -29.13 5.90
CA TYR A 422 -4.48 -28.97 7.36
C TYR A 422 -5.27 -27.70 7.76
N VAL A 423 -5.13 -26.60 7.02
CA VAL A 423 -5.83 -25.37 7.34
C VAL A 423 -7.33 -25.53 7.10
N LYS A 424 -7.73 -26.07 5.96
CA LYS A 424 -9.15 -26.35 5.66
C LYS A 424 -9.74 -27.33 6.66
N ALA A 425 -9.01 -28.39 6.97
CA ALA A 425 -9.46 -29.41 7.89
C ALA A 425 -9.62 -28.90 9.34
N MET A 426 -8.67 -28.13 9.85
CA MET A 426 -8.66 -27.70 11.26
C MET A 426 -9.45 -26.39 11.50
N PHE A 427 -9.36 -25.42 10.56
CA PHE A 427 -9.98 -24.10 10.72
C PHE A 427 -11.31 -23.96 9.99
N GLY A 428 -11.66 -24.94 9.16
CA GLY A 428 -12.89 -24.93 8.39
C GLY A 428 -12.82 -24.03 7.14
N PHE A 429 -13.84 -24.14 6.31
CA PHE A 429 -14.00 -23.36 5.09
C PHE A 429 -15.50 -23.18 4.77
N ALA A 430 -15.80 -22.21 3.93
CA ALA A 430 -17.14 -21.94 3.47
C ALA A 430 -17.16 -21.92 1.94
N ASP A 431 -18.18 -22.53 1.37
CA ASP A 431 -18.51 -22.50 -0.06
C ASP A 431 -17.35 -22.87 -1.01
N VAL A 432 -16.71 -24.01 -0.72
CA VAL A 432 -15.77 -24.64 -1.65
C VAL A 432 -16.54 -25.73 -2.39
N ASP A 433 -16.78 -25.55 -3.70
CA ASP A 433 -17.56 -26.43 -4.54
C ASP A 433 -18.96 -26.77 -3.95
N GLY A 434 -19.61 -25.79 -3.34
CA GLY A 434 -20.90 -25.93 -2.68
C GLY A 434 -20.86 -26.66 -1.32
N GLN A 435 -19.66 -26.95 -0.81
CA GLN A 435 -19.45 -27.58 0.48
C GLN A 435 -18.92 -26.60 1.52
N SER A 436 -19.33 -26.77 2.77
CA SER A 436 -18.85 -25.98 3.90
C SER A 436 -18.55 -26.88 5.08
N TYR A 437 -17.52 -26.57 5.83
CA TYR A 437 -17.08 -27.33 6.97
C TYR A 437 -16.74 -26.42 8.14
N ALA A 438 -17.31 -26.65 9.30
CA ALA A 438 -17.03 -25.87 10.51
C ALA A 438 -15.61 -26.15 11.03
N GLY A 439 -14.96 -25.12 11.57
CA GLY A 439 -13.63 -25.29 12.17
C GLY A 439 -13.69 -26.13 13.44
N ARG A 440 -12.69 -26.97 13.64
CA ARG A 440 -12.53 -27.82 14.85
C ARG A 440 -11.69 -27.15 15.95
N LEU A 441 -11.32 -25.87 15.75
CA LEU A 441 -10.56 -25.05 16.70
C LEU A 441 -11.38 -23.83 17.12
N SER A 442 -11.52 -23.64 18.43
CA SER A 442 -12.18 -22.47 19.02
C SER A 442 -11.20 -21.67 19.88
N PHE A 443 -11.10 -20.38 19.60
CA PHE A 443 -10.15 -19.48 20.24
C PHE A 443 -10.88 -18.51 21.17
N LYS A 444 -10.60 -18.58 22.46
CA LYS A 444 -11.06 -17.55 23.41
C LYS A 444 -10.18 -16.30 23.30
N SER A 445 -10.75 -15.13 23.62
CA SER A 445 -9.95 -13.93 23.81
C SER A 445 -8.97 -14.13 24.96
N ALA A 446 -7.73 -13.69 24.76
CA ALA A 446 -6.72 -13.74 25.81
C ALA A 446 -6.78 -12.46 26.65
N VAL A 447 -7.11 -12.60 27.93
CA VAL A 447 -7.31 -11.48 28.85
C VAL A 447 -6.00 -11.15 29.57
N LEU A 448 -5.72 -9.85 29.75
CA LEU A 448 -4.56 -9.37 30.52
C LEU A 448 -4.62 -9.89 31.97
N VAL A 449 -3.50 -10.42 32.44
CA VAL A 449 -3.33 -10.90 33.80
C VAL A 449 -2.66 -9.80 34.64
N GLY A 450 -3.33 -9.34 35.69
CA GLY A 450 -2.86 -8.25 36.53
C GLY A 450 -3.10 -6.86 35.92
N GLU A 451 -2.38 -5.86 36.47
CA GLU A 451 -2.54 -4.46 36.04
C GLU A 451 -1.80 -4.15 34.73
N PRO A 452 -2.32 -3.24 33.92
CA PRO A 452 -1.76 -2.96 32.57
C PRO A 452 -0.38 -2.29 32.61
N GLY A 453 0.09 -1.82 33.74
CA GLY A 453 1.30 -1.02 33.85
C GLY A 453 1.17 0.33 33.13
N GLN A 454 2.29 1.01 32.93
CA GLN A 454 2.28 2.33 32.27
C GLN A 454 2.11 2.21 30.75
N ILE A 455 0.96 2.64 30.24
CA ILE A 455 0.69 2.74 28.81
C ILE A 455 1.50 3.87 28.20
N LYS A 456 2.25 3.60 27.14
CA LYS A 456 3.04 4.59 26.42
C LYS A 456 2.37 5.00 25.11
N LYS A 457 2.21 6.31 24.92
CA LYS A 457 1.78 6.89 23.64
C LYS A 457 2.99 7.13 22.74
N GLU A 458 3.01 6.50 21.58
CA GLU A 458 4.08 6.65 20.59
C GLU A 458 3.52 7.15 19.27
N GLU A 459 4.14 8.20 18.72
CA GLU A 459 3.81 8.75 17.39
C GLU A 459 4.56 7.96 16.32
N VAL A 460 3.83 7.40 15.37
CA VAL A 460 4.38 6.68 14.22
C VAL A 460 3.77 7.19 12.92
N VAL A 461 4.52 7.05 11.82
CA VAL A 461 4.01 7.23 10.48
C VAL A 461 3.88 5.85 9.86
N ALA A 462 2.69 5.29 9.94
CA ALA A 462 2.35 4.03 9.31
C ALA A 462 1.72 4.31 7.95
N GLY A 463 2.49 4.16 6.86
CA GLY A 463 1.94 4.14 5.51
C GLY A 463 1.07 2.91 5.30
N GLN A 464 0.01 3.04 4.50
CA GLN A 464 -0.68 1.83 4.05
C GLN A 464 0.23 1.06 3.10
N PRO A 465 0.26 -0.28 3.20
CA PRO A 465 0.92 -1.11 2.21
C PRO A 465 0.38 -0.77 0.83
N ALA A 466 1.24 -0.35 -0.07
CA ALA A 466 0.90 -0.12 -1.47
C ALA A 466 1.96 -0.79 -2.31
N LEU A 467 1.55 -1.46 -3.38
CA LEU A 467 2.47 -2.07 -4.33
C LEU A 467 3.09 -0.99 -5.24
N SER A 468 3.82 -0.09 -4.62
CA SER A 468 4.47 1.05 -5.30
C SER A 468 5.79 0.68 -5.97
N ALA A 469 6.37 -0.47 -5.62
CA ALA A 469 7.61 -0.98 -6.16
C ALA A 469 7.51 -2.51 -6.39
N PRO A 470 7.13 -2.97 -7.59
CA PRO A 470 6.95 -4.40 -7.90
C PRO A 470 8.18 -5.25 -7.55
N ALA A 471 9.39 -4.74 -7.78
CA ALA A 471 10.65 -5.42 -7.43
C ALA A 471 10.77 -5.83 -5.96
N MET A 472 9.98 -5.23 -5.06
CA MET A 472 9.97 -5.59 -3.64
C MET A 472 9.06 -6.79 -3.32
N TYR A 473 8.12 -7.13 -4.20
CA TYR A 473 7.05 -8.10 -3.93
C TYR A 473 7.01 -9.26 -4.92
N ILE A 474 7.55 -9.07 -6.12
CA ILE A 474 7.57 -10.06 -7.21
C ILE A 474 8.93 -10.75 -7.23
N LYS A 475 8.96 -12.07 -7.46
CA LYS A 475 10.20 -12.81 -7.71
C LYS A 475 10.93 -12.23 -8.92
N GLN A 476 12.23 -12.06 -8.83
CA GLN A 476 13.06 -11.48 -9.87
C GLN A 476 14.18 -12.45 -10.19
N ASP A 477 14.29 -12.83 -11.47
CA ASP A 477 15.28 -13.79 -11.94
C ASP A 477 16.53 -13.11 -12.51
N SER A 478 16.41 -11.82 -12.86
CA SER A 478 17.47 -11.01 -13.44
C SER A 478 17.46 -9.60 -12.87
N LEU A 479 18.63 -8.95 -12.86
CA LEU A 479 18.78 -7.53 -12.51
C LEU A 479 18.68 -6.60 -13.72
N ASP A 480 18.80 -7.13 -14.94
CA ASP A 480 18.82 -6.32 -16.17
C ASP A 480 17.41 -5.90 -16.59
N GLU A 481 16.44 -6.77 -16.39
CA GLU A 481 15.04 -6.51 -16.71
C GLU A 481 14.16 -6.99 -15.56
N LEU A 482 13.68 -6.04 -14.77
CA LEU A 482 12.81 -6.35 -13.62
C LEU A 482 11.40 -6.69 -14.11
N LYS A 483 10.92 -7.85 -13.68
CA LYS A 483 9.53 -8.27 -13.91
C LYS A 483 8.55 -7.34 -13.19
N THR A 484 7.45 -7.10 -13.85
CA THR A 484 6.27 -6.40 -13.34
C THR A 484 5.04 -7.27 -13.53
N MET A 485 3.87 -6.84 -13.11
CA MET A 485 2.61 -7.53 -13.42
C MET A 485 2.19 -7.43 -14.91
N ASN A 486 3.00 -6.86 -15.79
CA ASN A 486 2.82 -6.98 -17.25
C ASN A 486 3.47 -8.24 -17.82
N ASP A 487 4.39 -8.82 -17.07
CA ASP A 487 5.16 -10.00 -17.43
C ASP A 487 4.55 -11.24 -16.79
N GLU A 488 5.00 -12.43 -17.15
CA GLU A 488 4.76 -13.62 -16.36
C GLU A 488 5.53 -13.50 -15.05
N TYR A 489 4.80 -13.52 -13.93
CA TYR A 489 5.36 -13.20 -12.64
C TYR A 489 4.84 -14.11 -11.54
N GLU A 490 5.57 -14.16 -10.45
CA GLU A 490 5.17 -14.83 -9.22
C GLU A 490 5.34 -13.89 -8.01
N TRP A 491 4.40 -13.96 -7.08
CA TRP A 491 4.57 -13.32 -5.79
C TRP A 491 5.67 -14.03 -4.98
N ARG A 492 6.40 -13.28 -4.18
CA ARG A 492 7.51 -13.81 -3.38
C ARG A 492 7.06 -14.73 -2.24
N GLY A 493 5.81 -14.69 -1.84
CA GLY A 493 5.28 -15.50 -0.76
C GLY A 493 4.49 -14.70 0.28
N ILE A 494 4.41 -15.26 1.47
CA ILE A 494 3.65 -14.74 2.61
C ILE A 494 4.48 -13.69 3.33
N LYS A 495 4.02 -12.43 3.33
CA LYS A 495 4.71 -11.32 3.99
C LYS A 495 4.78 -11.52 5.50
N GLN A 496 6.00 -11.48 6.04
CA GLN A 496 6.29 -11.54 7.46
C GLN A 496 7.18 -10.36 7.88
N TYR A 497 7.01 -9.86 9.11
CA TYR A 497 7.88 -8.82 9.66
C TYR A 497 9.08 -9.43 10.38
N TRP A 498 10.22 -8.73 10.31
CA TRP A 498 11.39 -9.08 11.10
C TRP A 498 11.17 -8.81 12.58
N LEU A 499 11.76 -9.64 13.43
CA LEU A 499 11.84 -9.37 14.86
C LEU A 499 12.83 -8.24 15.13
N LYS A 500 12.47 -7.36 16.06
CA LYS A 500 13.35 -6.34 16.60
C LYS A 500 13.52 -6.56 18.10
N ARG A 501 14.69 -6.12 18.60
CA ARG A 501 14.97 -6.28 20.04
C ARG A 501 14.08 -5.44 20.93
N ASP A 502 13.72 -4.25 20.44
CA ASP A 502 12.86 -3.31 21.17
C ASP A 502 12.05 -2.45 20.19
N PHE A 503 11.18 -1.60 20.75
CA PHE A 503 10.45 -0.62 19.96
C PHE A 503 11.41 0.50 19.51
N GLU A 504 11.55 0.64 18.20
CA GLU A 504 12.40 1.65 17.58
C GLU A 504 11.51 2.80 17.05
N LYS A 505 11.74 3.99 17.56
CA LYS A 505 11.09 5.18 16.98
C LYS A 505 11.48 5.33 15.51
N PRO A 506 10.51 5.67 14.63
CA PRO A 506 10.82 5.95 13.25
C PRO A 506 11.96 6.95 13.15
N GLY A 507 12.99 6.64 12.37
CA GLY A 507 14.17 7.49 12.22
C GLY A 507 13.83 8.92 11.78
N ARG A 508 14.73 9.86 12.03
CA ARG A 508 14.58 11.30 11.69
C ARG A 508 14.18 11.55 10.23
N ASN A 509 14.53 10.65 9.32
CA ASN A 509 14.26 10.78 7.88
C ASN A 509 12.78 10.61 7.50
N LEU A 510 12.00 9.84 8.28
CA LEU A 510 10.53 9.81 8.14
C LEU A 510 9.89 11.08 8.71
N LYS A 511 10.51 11.72 9.73
CA LYS A 511 10.05 12.98 10.28
C LYS A 511 10.20 14.17 9.32
N SER A 512 11.25 14.20 8.48
CA SER A 512 11.47 15.31 7.53
C SER A 512 10.45 15.32 6.40
N ALA A 513 10.01 14.13 5.94
CA ALA A 513 9.00 14.02 4.89
C ALA A 513 7.57 14.34 5.38
N THR A 514 7.35 14.33 6.69
CA THR A 514 6.01 14.45 7.30
C THR A 514 5.84 15.65 8.21
N LYS A 515 6.86 16.52 8.32
CA LYS A 515 6.83 17.67 9.24
C LYS A 515 5.58 18.53 9.10
N ASP A 516 4.96 18.55 7.93
CA ASP A 516 3.78 19.37 7.64
C ASP A 516 2.51 18.55 7.33
N ASN A 517 2.56 17.22 7.48
CA ASN A 517 1.43 16.37 7.12
C ASN A 517 0.91 15.54 8.31
N ASP A 518 0.19 16.20 9.21
CA ASP A 518 -0.46 15.55 10.36
C ASP A 518 -1.43 14.42 9.97
N LYS A 519 -1.80 14.31 8.69
CA LYS A 519 -2.75 13.31 8.19
C LYS A 519 -2.21 11.88 8.12
N VAL A 520 -0.90 11.69 8.14
CA VAL A 520 -0.28 10.35 8.08
C VAL A 520 0.26 9.88 9.42
N LYS A 521 0.16 10.72 10.44
CA LYS A 521 0.55 10.36 11.82
C LYS A 521 -0.51 9.47 12.45
N THR A 522 -0.06 8.48 13.18
CA THR A 522 -0.89 7.59 14.01
C THR A 522 -0.27 7.52 15.40
N PHE A 523 -1.09 7.56 16.42
CA PHE A 523 -0.66 7.47 17.80
C PHE A 523 -1.00 6.09 18.37
N LEU A 524 0.01 5.35 18.78
CA LEU A 524 -0.12 4.01 19.32
C LEU A 524 -0.07 4.06 20.85
N HIS A 525 -1.10 3.59 21.52
CA HIS A 525 -1.14 3.41 22.97
C HIS A 525 -0.71 1.99 23.31
N LEU A 526 0.57 1.82 23.61
CA LEU A 526 1.22 0.54 23.78
C LEU A 526 1.21 0.10 25.25
N LEU A 527 0.78 -1.12 25.52
CA LEU A 527 1.04 -1.78 26.79
C LEU A 527 2.54 -2.12 26.90
N PRO A 528 3.11 -2.08 28.11
CA PRO A 528 4.55 -2.27 28.30
C PRO A 528 5.00 -3.71 28.00
N LYS A 529 6.30 -3.86 27.76
CA LYS A 529 6.99 -5.14 27.81
C LYS A 529 6.73 -5.82 29.16
N GLY A 530 6.53 -7.14 29.13
CA GLY A 530 6.20 -7.94 30.30
C GLY A 530 4.69 -8.14 30.51
N SER A 531 3.82 -7.41 29.79
CA SER A 531 2.38 -7.67 29.84
C SER A 531 2.08 -9.13 29.49
N ARG A 532 1.28 -9.77 30.33
CA ARG A 532 0.94 -11.20 30.23
C ARG A 532 -0.56 -11.36 29.98
N PHE A 533 -0.93 -12.24 29.05
CA PHE A 533 -2.32 -12.54 28.72
C PHE A 533 -2.55 -14.03 28.82
N ALA A 534 -3.62 -14.43 29.47
CA ALA A 534 -4.03 -15.83 29.57
C ALA A 534 -4.86 -16.21 28.35
N ALA A 535 -4.39 -17.17 27.59
CA ALA A 535 -5.00 -17.65 26.33
C ALA A 535 -5.51 -19.08 26.46
N SER A 536 -6.54 -19.42 25.68
CA SER A 536 -7.07 -20.77 25.60
C SER A 536 -7.55 -21.10 24.18
N ILE A 537 -7.22 -22.30 23.71
CA ILE A 537 -7.71 -22.91 22.46
C ILE A 537 -8.41 -24.20 22.84
N ARG A 538 -9.68 -24.32 22.50
CA ARG A 538 -10.39 -25.62 22.51
C ARG A 538 -10.27 -26.25 21.14
N PHE A 539 -10.02 -27.55 21.10
CA PHE A 539 -10.02 -28.34 19.88
C PHE A 539 -10.94 -29.52 20.03
N ASP A 540 -11.57 -29.87 18.91
CA ASP A 540 -12.50 -31.00 18.86
C ASP A 540 -12.12 -31.92 17.70
N LEU A 541 -12.07 -33.24 17.96
CA LEU A 541 -11.91 -34.30 16.98
C LEU A 541 -10.63 -34.16 16.11
N LEU A 542 -9.48 -33.77 16.71
CA LEU A 542 -8.20 -33.76 16.00
C LEU A 542 -7.56 -35.17 16.01
N HIS A 543 -6.93 -35.54 14.92
CA HIS A 543 -5.99 -36.66 14.91
C HIS A 543 -4.65 -36.23 15.58
N LYS A 544 -3.83 -37.20 16.00
CA LYS A 544 -2.56 -36.98 16.66
C LYS A 544 -1.61 -36.08 15.84
N ASP A 545 -1.56 -36.27 14.53
CA ASP A 545 -0.74 -35.41 13.64
C ASP A 545 -1.25 -33.96 13.53
N GLU A 546 -2.58 -33.77 13.54
CA GLU A 546 -3.18 -32.42 13.56
C GLU A 546 -2.91 -31.70 14.88
N LEU A 547 -3.02 -32.41 16.02
CA LEU A 547 -2.65 -31.89 17.32
C LEU A 547 -1.14 -31.61 17.39
N GLY A 548 -0.32 -32.49 16.82
CA GLY A 548 1.13 -32.30 16.70
C GLY A 548 1.50 -31.05 15.90
N LEU A 549 0.83 -30.81 14.79
CA LEU A 549 1.00 -29.57 14.02
C LEU A 549 0.59 -28.32 14.81
N LEU A 550 -0.52 -28.38 15.58
CA LEU A 550 -0.96 -27.28 16.42
C LEU A 550 0.07 -26.97 17.51
N LEU A 551 0.63 -28.01 18.16
CA LEU A 551 1.71 -27.88 19.13
C LEU A 551 2.98 -27.35 18.51
N ALA A 552 3.37 -27.83 17.33
CA ALA A 552 4.52 -27.31 16.58
C ALA A 552 4.33 -25.82 16.26
N ALA A 553 3.15 -25.38 15.86
CA ALA A 553 2.85 -23.97 15.58
C ALA A 553 2.97 -23.07 16.83
N LEU A 554 2.74 -23.61 18.01
CA LEU A 554 2.88 -22.89 19.28
C LEU A 554 4.32 -22.92 19.82
N THR A 555 5.08 -23.99 19.60
CA THR A 555 6.38 -24.23 20.26
C THR A 555 7.60 -23.99 19.39
N TRP A 556 7.54 -24.26 18.07
CA TRP A 556 8.71 -24.11 17.22
C TRP A 556 9.15 -22.68 17.00
N PRO A 557 8.24 -21.70 16.73
CA PRO A 557 8.65 -20.30 16.66
C PRO A 557 9.03 -19.77 18.02
N LYS A 558 10.30 -19.38 18.23
CA LYS A 558 10.74 -18.81 19.52
C LYS A 558 9.98 -17.55 19.91
N HIS A 559 9.53 -16.79 18.93
CA HIS A 559 8.76 -15.57 19.11
C HIS A 559 7.66 -15.49 18.05
N GLN A 560 6.60 -14.76 18.39
CA GLN A 560 5.54 -14.40 17.45
C GLN A 560 5.39 -12.88 17.38
N LEU A 561 4.76 -12.40 16.30
CA LEU A 561 4.44 -10.97 16.14
C LEU A 561 2.94 -10.78 16.03
N ILE A 562 2.38 -10.02 16.98
CA ILE A 562 0.94 -9.78 17.04
C ILE A 562 0.63 -8.28 17.09
N GLY A 563 -0.51 -7.87 16.58
CA GLY A 563 -1.02 -6.50 16.67
C GLY A 563 -0.39 -5.50 15.73
N MET A 564 -0.44 -4.23 16.12
CA MET A 564 0.06 -3.08 15.35
C MET A 564 1.49 -2.70 15.75
N GLY A 565 2.14 -1.89 14.90
CA GLY A 565 3.48 -1.38 15.17
C GLY A 565 4.61 -2.38 14.92
N LYS A 566 4.34 -3.54 14.32
CA LYS A 566 5.35 -4.56 13.97
C LYS A 566 6.58 -3.99 13.22
N PRO A 567 6.42 -3.08 12.24
CA PRO A 567 7.57 -2.46 11.56
C PRO A 567 8.51 -1.70 12.49
N PHE A 568 8.01 -1.29 13.64
CA PHE A 568 8.74 -0.52 14.64
C PHE A 568 9.19 -1.37 15.84
N GLY A 569 8.96 -2.67 15.80
CA GLY A 569 9.36 -3.60 16.86
C GLY A 569 8.31 -3.84 17.95
N ALA A 570 7.09 -3.30 17.81
CA ALA A 570 6.01 -3.63 18.73
C ALA A 570 5.46 -5.03 18.47
N GLY A 571 4.87 -5.62 19.50
CA GLY A 571 4.07 -6.85 19.44
C GLY A 571 4.86 -8.14 19.34
N CYS A 572 6.16 -8.15 19.70
CA CYS A 572 6.91 -9.39 19.86
C CYS A 572 6.45 -10.09 21.15
N VAL A 573 6.01 -11.33 21.04
CA VAL A 573 5.52 -12.15 22.15
C VAL A 573 6.14 -13.54 22.16
N THR A 574 6.13 -14.19 23.31
CA THR A 574 6.41 -15.62 23.49
C THR A 574 5.17 -16.31 24.04
N PHE A 575 5.02 -17.58 23.72
CA PHE A 575 4.02 -18.45 24.34
C PHE A 575 4.72 -19.26 25.43
N GLU A 576 4.16 -19.23 26.63
CA GLU A 576 4.77 -19.83 27.83
C GLU A 576 3.71 -20.62 28.60
N ASN A 577 4.16 -21.50 29.47
CA ASN A 577 3.28 -22.28 30.33
C ASN A 577 2.18 -23.04 29.57
N ILE A 578 2.55 -23.61 28.39
CA ILE A 578 1.60 -24.35 27.57
C ILE A 578 1.19 -25.62 28.32
N ARG A 579 -0.12 -25.81 28.49
CA ARG A 579 -0.72 -27.00 29.10
C ARG A 579 -1.72 -27.60 28.15
N LEU A 580 -1.65 -28.90 27.97
CA LEU A 580 -2.59 -29.69 27.16
C LEU A 580 -3.45 -30.54 28.10
N GLN A 581 -4.75 -30.44 27.94
CA GLN A 581 -5.70 -31.26 28.64
C GLN A 581 -6.60 -31.94 27.62
N LEU A 582 -6.68 -33.27 27.70
CA LEU A 582 -7.57 -34.09 26.87
C LEU A 582 -8.89 -34.33 27.58
N ASP A 583 -9.96 -34.35 26.82
CA ASP A 583 -11.31 -34.61 27.29
C ASP A 583 -11.57 -36.14 27.32
N ASN A 584 -11.85 -36.69 28.50
CA ASN A 584 -12.18 -38.11 28.70
C ASN A 584 -13.68 -38.35 28.54
N VAL A 585 -14.17 -38.28 27.31
CA VAL A 585 -15.61 -38.40 27.00
C VAL A 585 -16.23 -39.74 27.41
N SER A 586 -15.43 -40.81 27.51
CA SER A 586 -15.90 -42.17 27.78
C SER A 586 -16.48 -42.40 29.19
N TYR A 587 -16.20 -41.55 30.16
CA TYR A 587 -16.64 -41.68 31.53
C TYR A 587 -17.86 -40.82 31.88
N ARG A 588 -18.41 -40.02 30.98
CA ARG A 588 -19.43 -39.01 31.31
C ARG A 588 -20.87 -39.51 31.28
N LEU A 589 -21.11 -40.73 30.93
CA LEU A 589 -22.49 -41.26 30.90
C LEU A 589 -23.06 -41.43 32.31
N ASP A 590 -22.18 -41.52 33.33
CA ASP A 590 -22.59 -41.75 34.74
C ASP A 590 -22.44 -40.51 35.65
N GLU A 591 -21.66 -39.47 35.26
CA GLU A 591 -21.46 -38.25 36.05
C GLU A 591 -21.62 -37.01 35.21
N PHE A 592 -22.81 -36.46 35.18
CA PHE A 592 -23.22 -35.31 34.34
C PHE A 592 -22.44 -33.98 34.56
N PHE A 593 -21.63 -33.85 35.61
CA PHE A 593 -20.94 -32.63 36.05
C PHE A 593 -19.45 -32.77 36.34
N ALA A 594 -18.83 -33.90 36.04
CA ALA A 594 -17.40 -34.08 36.24
C ALA A 594 -16.61 -33.44 35.09
N ASP A 595 -15.83 -32.39 35.36
CA ASP A 595 -14.81 -31.85 34.46
C ASP A 595 -13.61 -32.84 34.44
N ASP A 596 -13.75 -33.95 33.75
CA ASP A 596 -12.67 -34.92 33.65
C ASP A 596 -11.74 -34.59 32.48
N TRP A 597 -10.80 -33.70 32.78
CA TRP A 597 -9.71 -33.40 31.93
C TRP A 597 -8.45 -34.15 32.36
N THR A 598 -7.85 -34.93 31.49
CA THR A 598 -6.54 -35.53 31.73
C THR A 598 -5.47 -34.56 31.28
N GLU A 599 -4.65 -34.08 32.22
CA GLU A 599 -3.49 -33.26 31.88
C GLU A 599 -2.41 -34.13 31.25
N VAL A 600 -1.92 -33.69 30.06
CA VAL A 600 -0.87 -34.35 29.33
C VAL A 600 0.48 -33.72 29.70
N PRO A 601 1.45 -34.48 30.24
CA PRO A 601 2.77 -33.97 30.52
C PRO A 601 3.46 -33.39 29.31
N ASN A 602 4.23 -32.31 29.49
CA ASN A 602 4.88 -31.61 28.38
C ASN A 602 5.87 -32.51 27.60
N GLU A 603 6.45 -33.50 28.26
CA GLU A 603 7.34 -34.50 27.65
C GLU A 603 6.64 -35.29 26.54
N ARG A 604 5.32 -35.45 26.63
CA ARG A 604 4.51 -36.13 25.62
C ARG A 604 4.13 -35.24 24.43
N PHE A 605 4.39 -33.92 24.49
CA PHE A 605 4.13 -33.04 23.35
C PHE A 605 4.99 -33.47 22.13
N GLU A 606 6.21 -33.89 22.38
CA GLU A 606 7.12 -34.40 21.32
C GLU A 606 6.60 -35.67 20.65
N GLU A 607 5.78 -36.49 21.32
CA GLU A 607 5.13 -37.62 20.70
C GLU A 607 4.14 -37.20 19.62
N TYR A 608 3.30 -36.21 19.91
CA TYR A 608 2.35 -35.68 18.93
C TYR A 608 3.06 -34.94 17.80
N ILE A 609 4.06 -34.12 18.12
CA ILE A 609 4.86 -33.42 17.11
C ILE A 609 5.58 -34.44 16.20
N LYS A 610 6.07 -35.54 16.74
CA LYS A 610 6.67 -36.62 15.96
C LYS A 610 5.67 -37.28 15.03
N GLU A 611 4.43 -37.50 15.46
CA GLU A 611 3.37 -38.05 14.59
C GLU A 611 3.13 -37.10 13.40
N PHE A 612 3.09 -35.79 13.63
CA PHE A 612 3.01 -34.79 12.55
C PHE A 612 4.24 -34.90 11.63
N CYS A 613 5.45 -34.94 12.16
CA CYS A 613 6.68 -35.05 11.36
C CYS A 613 6.68 -36.34 10.53
N ASN A 614 6.31 -37.49 11.12
CA ASN A 614 6.19 -38.75 10.41
C ASN A 614 5.16 -38.69 9.26
N HIS A 615 4.06 -37.95 9.46
CA HIS A 615 3.07 -37.73 8.42
C HIS A 615 3.57 -36.84 7.28
N MET A 616 4.48 -35.90 7.58
CA MET A 616 5.11 -35.01 6.59
C MET A 616 6.31 -35.62 5.88
N GLU A 617 7.02 -36.57 6.50
CA GLU A 617 8.27 -37.13 6.00
C GLU A 617 8.18 -37.69 4.56
N PRO A 618 7.15 -38.50 4.17
CA PRO A 618 7.02 -38.96 2.79
C PRO A 618 6.73 -37.85 1.78
N PHE A 619 6.27 -36.69 2.28
CA PHE A 619 5.86 -35.55 1.45
C PHE A 619 7.02 -34.58 1.19
N CYS A 620 7.79 -34.22 2.20
CA CYS A 620 8.84 -33.20 2.09
C CYS A 620 10.15 -33.54 2.85
N GLY A 621 10.30 -34.76 3.36
CA GLY A 621 11.40 -35.10 4.24
C GLY A 621 11.27 -34.41 5.61
N ASP A 622 12.38 -33.96 6.19
CA ASP A 622 12.33 -33.18 7.42
C ASP A 622 11.59 -31.86 7.18
N VAL A 623 10.38 -31.73 7.68
CA VAL A 623 9.51 -30.58 7.51
C VAL A 623 10.15 -29.27 8.02
N ARG A 624 11.02 -29.34 9.04
CA ARG A 624 11.71 -28.14 9.57
C ARG A 624 12.76 -27.59 8.59
N GLN A 625 13.28 -28.46 7.70
CA GLN A 625 14.26 -28.09 6.68
C GLN A 625 13.61 -27.67 5.36
N SER A 626 12.29 -27.89 5.19
CA SER A 626 11.58 -27.38 4.02
C SER A 626 11.69 -25.85 3.95
N GLU A 627 11.81 -25.29 2.74
CA GLU A 627 12.15 -23.87 2.57
C GLU A 627 11.16 -22.95 3.27
N PRO A 628 9.81 -23.12 3.13
CA PRO A 628 8.85 -22.23 3.82
C PRO A 628 9.02 -22.28 5.34
N VAL A 629 9.17 -23.46 5.93
CA VAL A 629 9.28 -23.62 7.40
C VAL A 629 10.59 -23.08 7.91
N ARG A 630 11.70 -23.42 7.26
CA ARG A 630 13.05 -22.92 7.61
C ARG A 630 13.11 -21.40 7.58
N VAL A 631 12.57 -20.76 6.52
CA VAL A 631 12.49 -19.31 6.40
C VAL A 631 11.61 -18.69 7.48
N TYR A 632 10.43 -19.28 7.73
CA TYR A 632 9.52 -18.81 8.76
C TYR A 632 10.14 -18.84 10.15
N LEU A 633 10.73 -19.96 10.53
CA LEU A 633 11.38 -20.14 11.84
C LEU A 633 12.57 -19.18 12.00
N ALA A 634 13.40 -19.05 10.97
CA ALA A 634 14.50 -18.08 10.98
C ALA A 634 14.01 -16.65 11.23
N MET A 635 12.94 -16.21 10.58
CA MET A 635 12.34 -14.89 10.82
C MET A 635 11.74 -14.72 12.22
N ARG A 636 11.59 -15.78 13.01
CA ARG A 636 11.08 -15.79 14.40
C ARG A 636 12.18 -15.94 15.44
N GLU A 637 13.44 -15.90 15.02
CA GLU A 637 14.59 -15.87 15.92
C GLU A 637 15.12 -14.43 16.10
N LYS A 638 15.57 -14.10 17.32
CA LYS A 638 16.31 -12.86 17.57
C LYS A 638 17.80 -13.03 17.23
N GLY A 639 18.44 -11.96 16.79
CA GLY A 639 19.90 -11.98 16.60
C GLY A 639 20.41 -11.54 15.24
N TYR A 640 19.52 -11.03 14.36
CA TYR A 640 19.90 -10.55 13.03
C TYR A 640 20.25 -9.06 13.01
N ASP A 641 21.10 -8.61 13.94
CA ASP A 641 21.48 -7.20 14.05
C ASP A 641 22.25 -6.68 12.83
N HIS A 642 22.80 -7.59 12.01
CA HIS A 642 23.46 -7.27 10.76
C HIS A 642 22.48 -7.00 9.61
N ILE A 643 21.19 -7.26 9.77
CA ILE A 643 20.17 -6.99 8.77
C ILE A 643 19.51 -5.64 9.06
N ASN A 644 19.51 -4.75 8.07
CA ASN A 644 18.77 -3.52 8.19
C ASN A 644 17.27 -3.80 8.03
N THR A 645 16.53 -3.69 9.13
CA THR A 645 15.08 -3.94 9.20
C THR A 645 14.26 -2.66 9.28
N ALA A 646 14.82 -1.51 8.95
CA ALA A 646 14.11 -0.23 8.90
C ALA A 646 13.38 -0.04 7.56
N TYR A 647 12.46 0.92 7.51
CA TYR A 647 11.99 1.44 6.23
C TYR A 647 13.12 2.21 5.53
N MET A 648 13.23 2.04 4.22
CA MET A 648 14.19 2.83 3.44
C MET A 648 13.89 4.32 3.58
N PRO A 649 14.91 5.16 3.79
CA PRO A 649 14.74 6.60 3.92
C PRO A 649 14.26 7.20 2.59
N LEU A 650 13.55 8.32 2.68
CA LEU A 650 13.34 9.19 1.54
C LEU A 650 14.64 9.90 1.22
N SER A 651 15.02 9.97 -0.06
CA SER A 651 16.20 10.70 -0.48
C SER A 651 16.09 12.19 -0.10
N GLU A 652 17.04 12.68 0.67
CA GLU A 652 17.07 14.10 1.09
C GLU A 652 17.38 15.04 -0.08
N ARG A 653 18.10 14.58 -1.11
CA ARG A 653 18.54 15.42 -2.25
C ARG A 653 17.42 15.70 -3.25
N ASP A 654 16.56 14.74 -3.53
CA ASP A 654 15.59 14.84 -4.62
C ASP A 654 14.13 14.66 -4.19
N GLY A 655 13.88 14.40 -2.90
CA GLY A 655 12.54 14.10 -2.38
C GLY A 655 11.94 12.80 -2.92
N LYS A 656 12.74 11.96 -3.59
CA LYS A 656 12.32 10.67 -4.13
C LYS A 656 12.63 9.56 -3.13
N PRO A 657 11.72 8.60 -2.95
CA PRO A 657 11.99 7.45 -2.10
C PRO A 657 13.17 6.62 -2.64
N ALA A 658 14.07 6.23 -1.74
CA ALA A 658 15.26 5.44 -2.11
C ALA A 658 14.90 4.13 -2.81
N TYR A 659 13.77 3.51 -2.48
CA TYR A 659 13.30 2.25 -3.09
C TYR A 659 13.01 2.35 -4.60
N GLN A 660 12.86 3.56 -5.16
CA GLN A 660 12.60 3.75 -6.60
C GLN A 660 13.83 3.53 -7.47
N SER A 661 15.01 3.59 -6.88
CA SER A 661 16.29 3.44 -7.59
C SER A 661 17.01 2.15 -7.23
N LEU A 662 16.41 1.27 -6.44
CA LEU A 662 17.09 0.15 -5.84
C LEU A 662 16.80 -1.19 -6.55
N LEU A 663 17.71 -2.12 -6.33
CA LEU A 663 17.64 -3.53 -6.71
C LEU A 663 16.43 -4.22 -6.05
N PRO A 664 16.05 -5.42 -6.48
CA PRO A 664 15.07 -6.25 -5.78
C PRO A 664 15.42 -6.45 -4.30
N LEU A 665 14.40 -6.52 -3.44
CA LEU A 665 14.64 -6.87 -2.03
C LEU A 665 15.28 -8.26 -1.94
N PRO A 666 16.40 -8.43 -1.23
CA PRO A 666 17.00 -9.75 -1.03
C PRO A 666 16.01 -10.74 -0.37
N THR A 667 16.10 -12.02 -0.70
CA THR A 667 15.36 -13.07 0.01
C THR A 667 15.92 -13.29 1.41
N VAL A 668 15.20 -14.01 2.25
CA VAL A 668 15.71 -14.43 3.56
C VAL A 668 16.93 -15.33 3.40
N GLY A 669 16.92 -16.24 2.41
CA GLY A 669 18.06 -17.11 2.10
C GLY A 669 19.32 -16.34 1.69
N GLN A 670 19.15 -15.30 0.87
CA GLN A 670 20.26 -14.42 0.47
C GLN A 670 20.83 -13.62 1.65
N LEU A 671 19.98 -13.24 2.60
CA LEU A 671 20.40 -12.48 3.78
C LEU A 671 21.06 -13.35 4.85
N LEU A 672 20.57 -14.57 5.08
CA LEU A 672 20.97 -15.41 6.20
C LEU A 672 21.92 -16.54 5.81
N TRP A 673 21.78 -17.08 4.59
CA TRP A 673 22.48 -18.31 4.18
C TRP A 673 23.38 -18.12 2.96
N ASN A 674 23.65 -16.87 2.58
CA ASN A 674 24.50 -16.52 1.43
C ASN A 674 24.04 -17.16 0.10
N GLU A 675 22.74 -17.39 -0.06
CA GLU A 675 22.20 -17.82 -1.34
C GLU A 675 22.53 -16.81 -2.45
N PRO A 676 22.70 -17.25 -3.69
CA PRO A 676 23.10 -16.36 -4.77
C PRO A 676 22.01 -15.30 -5.05
N TYR A 677 22.45 -14.06 -5.21
CA TYR A 677 21.57 -12.98 -5.68
C TYR A 677 21.48 -13.02 -7.22
N PRO A 678 20.35 -12.65 -7.83
CA PRO A 678 20.23 -12.61 -9.28
C PRO A 678 21.40 -11.83 -9.91
N LYS A 679 21.96 -12.35 -10.98
CA LYS A 679 23.07 -11.72 -11.70
C LYS A 679 22.57 -10.88 -12.85
N SER A 680 23.33 -9.86 -13.23
CA SER A 680 23.22 -9.19 -14.52
C SER A 680 23.78 -10.10 -15.62
N ARG A 681 23.20 -10.10 -16.82
CA ARG A 681 23.70 -10.85 -17.97
C ARG A 681 25.15 -10.48 -18.33
N ASP A 682 25.49 -9.20 -18.16
CA ASP A 682 26.86 -8.71 -18.41
C ASP A 682 27.91 -9.32 -17.45
N SER A 683 27.50 -9.88 -16.32
CA SER A 683 28.40 -10.58 -15.39
C SER A 683 28.64 -12.05 -15.72
N GLN A 684 28.00 -12.59 -16.77
CA GLN A 684 28.18 -13.98 -17.23
C GLN A 684 29.19 -14.11 -18.39
N VAL A 685 29.72 -12.98 -18.89
CA VAL A 685 30.63 -12.95 -20.07
C VAL A 685 32.09 -12.73 -19.66
N ASN A 686 32.43 -12.81 -18.37
CA ASN A 686 33.82 -12.76 -17.92
C ASN A 686 34.19 -14.02 -17.13
#